data_e82e0c2756d67a40380e7427eef25558
#
_entry.id   e82e0c2756d67a40380e7427eef25558
#
_cell.length_a   1.000
_cell.length_b   1.000
_cell.length_c   1.000
_cell.angle_alpha   90.00
_cell.angle_beta   90.00
_cell.angle_gamma   90.00
#
_symmetry.space_group_name_H-M   'P 1'
#
loop_
_entity.id
_entity.type
_entity.pdbx_description
1 polymer ?
#
loop_
_entity_poly.entity_id
_entity_poly.type
_entity_poly.pdbx_seq_one_letter_code
_entity_poly.pdbx_strand_id
1 'polypeptide(L)'
;MTLKPLCVLAVLAIAVVPPARSQADSGRVTDSLASGGGFRGTALRRLPIDDPRQAFTLLPGVVLRNGDIGIAASPDVSIRGGLPGQAGVYIDGAPVRFQTFGTNGLGLAANAIADVSLTTGVASAVIADAGGGVVSYVTRTGGDRLEGDVRWESDEPFGNAVSVGYNRVEASVGGPLPIATNLSFFLSATLQGQLSRYRSAAAASVPIYVPFGVDTIATYTSAAGVSLVTVPQFVQWSGTCSSGSNAGVDCQGLRRPMDWSTARRVQGKVQYVYGAAAASTLALTLVGGDLQQRSFPSQVIMDPGLYGGSRARSINAIVNWRHQLGSLRGGPLTLDVNMSIGSDDQISGPLTAESEVTTRDPYLGIEFETLQFTGADRVPLPVTEQLVRNVRTNTGLRVPYLNRFDLSNRQPYRLNVYGVGVNWPTEGINGTLSYARERRFQGRWGFDWRPGATHRVMVGADAWSTSTSRYQSAMLNQANFEVFVARPTRVGLFASDRMELGAAVLDVGVRYDRITPGGEFPTTPGRIYTNPAWLPTAATDDAAYASSVAAVFTKAGTSAALSPRIRLAYAVSPGVSARLGYGRTLEAPSWATYFQLSNADLDFTNTSSFFGRDVKFKAASQFDFGLRSALGRGAVLDVAAYYKDLPQYVGRLTPFADPFNPGDTVDLNVLTVFDKPSALGVDARIDWRAGAWLAASAAYSVSRVRTDVTVRDVTTHAVAALVTFTAPADWSGGTLLGTVAQGLSVDLTVRANSGLPYTRLFNAGLGTIVPGPFAIGSAIEPINSSRLPWTKRLDLRITKGVQAGGRTWTVYADVRNLINSQNVRALFGETGDVVNLQHRTQALGPEFANLRAEASSNGALEVDGSTVNLTGCGAWVNSVNCIVLTRVERRFGDGNGMYTLTEQQQALNAYYDSIEGSWFFYNSGRTLRIGVELGL
;
A
#
# COMPACT_ATOMS: atom_id res chain seq x y z
N MET A 1 -34.03 -7.40 0.44
CA MET A 1 -34.51 -8.56 1.18
C MET A 1 -33.58 -8.84 2.35
N THR A 2 -34.06 -8.51 3.52
CA THR A 2 -33.34 -8.53 4.79
C THR A 2 -33.26 -9.95 5.32
N LEU A 3 -32.09 -10.58 5.24
CA LEU A 3 -31.79 -11.78 6.03
C LEU A 3 -31.42 -11.34 7.45
N LYS A 4 -32.31 -11.63 8.38
CA LYS A 4 -32.20 -11.38 9.82
C LYS A 4 -30.96 -12.06 10.43
N PRO A 5 -30.36 -11.49 11.50
CA PRO A 5 -29.13 -11.98 12.12
C PRO A 5 -29.39 -13.18 13.07
N LEU A 6 -30.09 -14.22 12.62
CA LEU A 6 -30.41 -15.37 13.48
C LEU A 6 -29.43 -16.54 13.39
N CYS A 7 -28.43 -16.49 12.49
CA CYS A 7 -27.44 -17.58 12.39
C CYS A 7 -26.19 -17.42 13.27
N VAL A 8 -26.01 -16.30 13.96
CA VAL A 8 -24.81 -16.06 14.77
C VAL A 8 -24.94 -16.56 16.21
N LEU A 9 -26.13 -16.75 16.69
CA LEU A 9 -26.40 -17.24 18.08
C LEU A 9 -26.42 -18.77 18.25
N ALA A 10 -26.44 -19.52 17.15
CA ALA A 10 -26.49 -21.00 17.23
C ALA A 10 -25.12 -21.67 17.50
N VAL A 11 -24.03 -20.93 17.49
CA VAL A 11 -22.67 -21.47 17.77
C VAL A 11 -22.29 -21.35 19.26
N LEU A 12 -23.03 -20.60 20.05
CA LEU A 12 -22.73 -20.35 21.47
C LEU A 12 -23.48 -21.29 22.45
N ALA A 13 -24.31 -22.20 21.98
CA ALA A 13 -25.00 -23.20 22.81
C ALA A 13 -24.37 -24.58 22.67
N ILE A 14 -23.03 -24.70 22.77
CA ILE A 14 -22.40 -25.99 23.02
C ILE A 14 -22.25 -26.18 24.52
N ALA A 15 -23.01 -27.13 25.01
CA ALA A 15 -23.08 -27.55 26.41
C ALA A 15 -21.70 -27.66 27.07
N VAL A 16 -21.61 -27.13 28.26
CA VAL A 16 -20.52 -27.37 29.21
C VAL A 16 -20.48 -28.88 29.54
N VAL A 17 -19.54 -29.58 28.91
CA VAL A 17 -19.19 -30.95 29.28
C VAL A 17 -17.98 -30.86 30.21
N PRO A 18 -17.98 -31.50 31.39
CA PRO A 18 -16.85 -31.43 32.31
C PRO A 18 -15.57 -32.00 31.70
N PRO A 19 -14.39 -31.44 32.02
CA PRO A 19 -13.15 -31.73 31.35
C PRO A 19 -12.64 -33.12 31.66
N ALA A 20 -12.45 -33.93 30.63
CA ALA A 20 -11.57 -35.10 30.71
C ALA A 20 -10.10 -34.61 30.73
N ARG A 21 -9.35 -35.00 31.77
CA ARG A 21 -7.94 -34.70 31.98
C ARG A 21 -7.13 -35.20 30.78
N SER A 22 -6.65 -34.31 29.95
CA SER A 22 -5.48 -34.56 29.06
C SER A 22 -4.32 -33.69 29.52
N GLN A 23 -3.23 -34.34 29.84
CA GLN A 23 -1.92 -33.71 30.10
C GLN A 23 -1.33 -33.18 28.78
N ALA A 24 -1.86 -32.10 28.26
CA ALA A 24 -1.29 -31.43 27.13
C ALA A 24 -1.10 -29.94 27.46
N ASP A 25 0.17 -29.58 27.64
CA ASP A 25 0.70 -28.22 27.60
C ASP A 25 0.08 -27.19 28.58
N SER A 26 0.02 -27.48 29.88
CA SER A 26 -0.28 -26.49 30.91
C SER A 26 0.75 -25.37 31.05
N GLY A 27 1.94 -25.51 30.49
CA GLY A 27 3.01 -24.50 30.52
C GLY A 27 2.86 -23.35 29.53
N ARG A 28 2.03 -23.49 28.48
CA ARG A 28 1.90 -22.46 27.41
C ARG A 28 0.66 -21.58 27.49
N VAL A 29 -0.30 -21.90 28.32
CA VAL A 29 -1.55 -21.12 28.45
C VAL A 29 -1.32 -19.76 29.10
N THR A 30 -0.31 -19.66 29.97
CA THR A 30 0.07 -18.42 30.68
C THR A 30 1.01 -17.51 29.89
N ASP A 31 1.57 -17.95 28.75
CA ASP A 31 2.62 -17.21 28.05
C ASP A 31 2.09 -16.09 27.11
N SER A 32 0.83 -16.03 26.76
CA SER A 32 0.32 -14.98 25.88
C SER A 32 -0.24 -13.78 26.67
N LEU A 33 0.63 -12.83 27.02
CA LEU A 33 0.25 -11.55 27.63
C LEU A 33 -0.47 -10.60 26.65
N ALA A 34 -0.50 -10.89 25.38
CA ALA A 34 -1.12 -10.04 24.36
C ALA A 34 -1.96 -10.87 23.39
N SER A 35 -3.01 -10.25 22.84
CA SER A 35 -3.77 -10.80 21.71
C SER A 35 -2.92 -10.81 20.44
N GLY A 36 -3.10 -11.85 19.61
CA GLY A 36 -2.39 -11.99 18.37
C GLY A 36 -2.24 -13.43 17.92
N GLY A 37 -1.28 -13.67 17.07
CA GLY A 37 -1.00 -15.01 16.55
C GLY A 37 0.23 -15.00 15.63
N GLY A 38 0.55 -16.15 15.05
CA GLY A 38 1.72 -16.23 14.16
C GLY A 38 1.73 -17.49 13.32
N PHE A 39 2.73 -17.58 12.46
CA PHE A 39 2.95 -18.71 11.57
C PHE A 39 4.44 -19.06 11.50
N ARG A 40 4.74 -20.34 11.58
CA ARG A 40 6.07 -20.83 11.25
C ARG A 40 6.32 -20.71 9.75
N GLY A 41 7.54 -20.49 9.33
CA GLY A 41 7.92 -20.38 7.91
C GLY A 41 7.52 -21.60 7.08
N THR A 42 7.59 -22.80 7.65
CA THR A 42 7.14 -24.04 7.01
C THR A 42 5.63 -24.03 6.75
N ALA A 43 4.81 -23.49 7.66
CA ALA A 43 3.38 -23.33 7.45
C ALA A 43 3.07 -22.27 6.38
N LEU A 44 3.81 -21.15 6.38
CA LEU A 44 3.64 -20.10 5.35
C LEU A 44 3.88 -20.63 3.94
N ARG A 45 4.89 -21.48 3.75
CA ARG A 45 5.24 -22.07 2.44
C ARG A 45 4.18 -23.04 1.91
N ARG A 46 3.34 -23.59 2.79
CA ARG A 46 2.21 -24.48 2.44
C ARG A 46 0.94 -23.70 2.08
N LEU A 47 0.81 -22.45 2.53
CA LEU A 47 -0.38 -21.66 2.24
C LEU A 47 -0.42 -21.22 0.77
N PRO A 48 -1.61 -21.13 0.17
CA PRO A 48 -1.82 -20.55 -1.14
C PRO A 48 -1.73 -19.02 -1.08
N ILE A 49 -0.53 -18.46 -0.88
CA ILE A 49 -0.26 -17.03 -0.75
C ILE A 49 0.89 -16.57 -1.65
N ASP A 50 0.89 -15.32 -2.04
CA ASP A 50 1.92 -14.69 -2.87
C ASP A 50 2.89 -13.87 -2.04
N ASP A 51 2.40 -13.33 -0.91
CA ASP A 51 3.18 -12.57 0.07
C ASP A 51 2.85 -13.07 1.48
N PRO A 52 3.85 -13.25 2.36
CA PRO A 52 3.64 -13.72 3.74
C PRO A 52 2.62 -12.90 4.53
N ARG A 53 2.46 -11.62 4.22
CA ARG A 53 1.49 -10.74 4.88
C ARG A 53 0.03 -11.18 4.65
N GLN A 54 -0.25 -11.87 3.54
CA GLN A 54 -1.58 -12.42 3.28
C GLN A 54 -1.98 -13.49 4.31
N ALA A 55 -1.03 -14.16 4.93
CA ALA A 55 -1.31 -15.12 6.00
C ALA A 55 -1.94 -14.47 7.23
N PHE A 56 -1.64 -13.19 7.50
CA PHE A 56 -2.21 -12.50 8.64
C PHE A 56 -3.73 -12.33 8.56
N THR A 57 -4.32 -12.36 7.36
CA THR A 57 -5.78 -12.34 7.21
C THR A 57 -6.47 -13.59 7.73
N LEU A 58 -5.72 -14.64 8.06
CA LEU A 58 -6.22 -15.83 8.75
C LEU A 58 -6.27 -15.65 10.28
N LEU A 59 -5.77 -14.51 10.78
CA LEU A 59 -5.84 -14.13 12.19
C LEU A 59 -7.00 -13.16 12.41
N PRO A 60 -7.65 -13.18 13.58
CA PRO A 60 -8.75 -12.29 13.86
C PRO A 60 -8.29 -10.82 13.97
N GLY A 61 -9.15 -9.89 13.59
CA GLY A 61 -8.88 -8.46 13.64
C GLY A 61 -7.97 -7.93 12.54
N VAL A 62 -7.66 -8.74 11.52
CA VAL A 62 -6.72 -8.39 10.47
C VAL A 62 -7.39 -8.38 9.10
N VAL A 63 -7.20 -7.29 8.37
CA VAL A 63 -7.66 -7.11 7.00
C VAL A 63 -6.50 -6.60 6.15
N LEU A 64 -6.37 -7.10 4.93
CA LEU A 64 -5.45 -6.53 3.94
C LEU A 64 -6.19 -5.61 2.99
N ARG A 65 -5.67 -4.42 2.83
CA ARG A 65 -6.04 -3.53 1.73
C ARG A 65 -5.39 -4.06 0.45
N ASN A 66 -6.17 -4.24 -0.60
CA ASN A 66 -5.69 -4.80 -1.88
C ASN A 66 -5.04 -6.20 -1.77
N GLY A 67 -5.33 -6.95 -0.71
CA GLY A 67 -4.67 -8.21 -0.39
C GLY A 67 -4.97 -9.39 -1.31
N ASP A 68 -5.95 -9.24 -2.19
CA ASP A 68 -6.36 -10.29 -3.13
C ASP A 68 -5.57 -10.26 -4.45
N ILE A 69 -4.64 -9.34 -4.61
CA ILE A 69 -4.04 -9.04 -5.88
C ILE A 69 -2.54 -9.31 -5.82
N GLY A 70 -2.14 -10.50 -6.22
CA GLY A 70 -0.79 -10.92 -6.59
C GLY A 70 0.37 -10.27 -5.80
N ILE A 71 1.35 -9.80 -6.52
CA ILE A 71 2.54 -9.13 -6.00
C ILE A 71 2.22 -7.64 -5.81
N ALA A 72 1.33 -7.29 -4.92
CA ALA A 72 1.09 -5.87 -4.63
C ALA A 72 2.33 -5.24 -3.96
N ALA A 73 2.60 -3.99 -4.29
CA ALA A 73 3.76 -3.25 -3.81
C ALA A 73 3.91 -3.26 -2.29
N SER A 74 2.82 -3.28 -1.59
CA SER A 74 2.78 -3.35 -0.13
C SER A 74 1.36 -3.72 0.26
N PRO A 75 1.02 -5.00 0.46
CA PRO A 75 -0.23 -5.32 1.11
C PRO A 75 -0.17 -4.75 2.52
N ASP A 76 -0.80 -3.61 2.72
CA ASP A 76 -0.85 -2.97 4.01
C ASP A 76 -1.83 -3.70 4.92
N VAL A 77 -1.32 -4.04 6.09
CA VAL A 77 -2.10 -4.74 7.11
C VAL A 77 -2.85 -3.70 7.94
N SER A 78 -4.18 -3.76 7.93
CA SER A 78 -5.05 -3.06 8.87
C SER A 78 -5.35 -3.98 10.05
N ILE A 79 -5.08 -3.50 11.25
CA ILE A 79 -5.26 -4.27 12.50
C ILE A 79 -6.29 -3.56 13.37
N ARG A 80 -7.42 -4.25 13.67
CA ARG A 80 -8.48 -3.74 14.56
C ARG A 80 -8.95 -2.33 14.19
N GLY A 81 -9.24 -2.11 12.91
CA GLY A 81 -9.70 -0.84 12.40
C GLY A 81 -8.62 0.26 12.26
N GLY A 82 -7.36 -0.04 12.56
CA GLY A 82 -6.25 0.87 12.30
C GLY A 82 -6.02 1.08 10.82
N LEU A 83 -5.48 2.24 10.45
CA LEU A 83 -5.14 2.52 9.06
C LEU A 83 -3.96 1.64 8.60
N PRO A 84 -3.93 1.28 7.33
CA PRO A 84 -2.75 0.67 6.72
C PRO A 84 -1.48 1.48 7.01
N GLY A 85 -0.37 0.78 7.26
CA GLY A 85 0.92 1.42 7.57
C GLY A 85 1.11 1.81 9.05
N GLN A 86 0.09 1.72 9.90
CA GLN A 86 0.24 2.02 11.35
C GLN A 86 0.87 0.87 12.17
N ALA A 87 0.95 -0.33 11.61
CA ALA A 87 1.60 -1.45 12.28
C ALA A 87 3.13 -1.29 12.27
N GLY A 88 3.77 -1.48 13.43
CA GLY A 88 5.21 -1.59 13.52
C GLY A 88 5.69 -2.90 12.87
N VAL A 89 6.67 -2.83 11.96
CA VAL A 89 7.24 -4.02 11.31
C VAL A 89 8.70 -4.17 11.73
N TYR A 90 9.02 -5.36 12.19
CA TYR A 90 10.33 -5.72 12.71
C TYR A 90 10.88 -6.96 12.00
N ILE A 91 12.17 -6.94 11.65
CA ILE A 91 12.92 -8.10 11.17
C ILE A 91 14.07 -8.35 12.15
N ASP A 92 14.12 -9.55 12.72
CA ASP A 92 15.10 -9.92 13.75
C ASP A 92 15.23 -8.85 14.86
N GLY A 93 14.12 -8.21 15.23
CA GLY A 93 14.07 -7.18 16.27
C GLY A 93 14.41 -5.76 15.82
N ALA A 94 14.87 -5.55 14.58
CA ALA A 94 15.11 -4.23 14.02
C ALA A 94 13.84 -3.69 13.33
N PRO A 95 13.41 -2.44 13.58
CA PRO A 95 12.34 -1.82 12.83
C PRO A 95 12.77 -1.53 11.40
N VAL A 96 11.91 -1.89 10.41
CA VAL A 96 12.22 -1.78 8.98
C VAL A 96 11.23 -0.89 8.22
N ARG A 97 10.53 -0.02 8.92
CA ARG A 97 9.58 0.91 8.33
C ARG A 97 10.31 1.99 7.52
N PHE A 98 9.84 2.25 6.30
CA PHE A 98 10.23 3.41 5.50
C PHE A 98 9.53 4.65 6.08
N GLN A 99 10.19 5.34 6.99
CA GLN A 99 9.56 6.39 7.79
C GLN A 99 9.19 7.63 6.97
N THR A 100 9.85 7.84 5.84
CA THR A 100 9.53 8.97 4.94
C THR A 100 8.06 8.97 4.52
N PHE A 101 7.51 7.82 4.16
CA PHE A 101 6.07 7.70 3.84
C PHE A 101 5.25 7.01 4.93
N GLY A 102 5.88 6.49 5.96
CA GLY A 102 5.22 5.69 6.98
C GLY A 102 4.74 4.34 6.47
N THR A 103 5.30 3.86 5.36
CA THR A 103 4.97 2.58 4.75
C THR A 103 5.89 1.47 5.26
N ASN A 104 5.44 0.23 5.14
CA ASN A 104 6.30 -0.91 5.43
C ASN A 104 7.22 -1.15 4.25
N GLY A 105 8.51 -1.35 4.53
CA GLY A 105 9.49 -1.70 3.53
C GLY A 105 9.18 -3.01 2.80
N LEU A 106 10.02 -3.39 1.85
CA LEU A 106 9.89 -4.65 1.13
C LEU A 106 9.86 -5.82 2.11
N GLY A 107 8.76 -6.59 2.08
CA GLY A 107 8.61 -7.76 2.95
C GLY A 107 9.59 -8.88 2.61
N LEU A 108 9.80 -9.78 3.56
CA LEU A 108 10.57 -11.02 3.36
C LEU A 108 9.82 -12.00 2.46
N ALA A 109 10.56 -12.81 1.71
CA ALA A 109 10.00 -13.97 1.04
C ALA A 109 9.70 -15.09 2.04
N ALA A 110 8.73 -15.95 1.74
CA ALA A 110 8.33 -17.01 2.65
C ALA A 110 9.47 -18.01 2.96
N ASN A 111 10.37 -18.25 2.00
CA ASN A 111 11.53 -19.11 2.18
C ASN A 111 12.62 -18.52 3.09
N ALA A 112 12.58 -17.22 3.36
CA ALA A 112 13.50 -16.50 4.25
C ALA A 112 13.04 -16.48 5.72
N ILE A 113 11.77 -16.82 5.99
CA ILE A 113 11.14 -16.67 7.30
C ILE A 113 11.23 -17.99 8.09
N ALA A 114 11.72 -17.92 9.32
CA ALA A 114 11.64 -19.01 10.30
C ALA A 114 10.30 -18.94 11.06
N ASP A 115 9.96 -17.74 11.51
CA ASP A 115 8.72 -17.48 12.25
C ASP A 115 8.23 -16.06 11.97
N VAL A 116 6.93 -15.86 12.00
CA VAL A 116 6.33 -14.54 11.97
C VAL A 116 5.21 -14.45 13.00
N SER A 117 5.23 -13.40 13.78
CA SER A 117 4.22 -13.12 14.78
C SER A 117 3.55 -11.76 14.55
N LEU A 118 2.27 -11.71 14.88
CA LEU A 118 1.45 -10.51 14.88
C LEU A 118 0.90 -10.28 16.28
N THR A 119 1.19 -9.14 16.88
CA THR A 119 0.58 -8.67 18.12
C THR A 119 -0.50 -7.65 17.75
N THR A 120 -1.75 -7.97 18.07
CA THR A 120 -2.91 -7.09 17.85
C THR A 120 -3.30 -6.33 19.12
N GLY A 121 -2.93 -6.85 20.29
CA GLY A 121 -3.11 -6.24 21.61
C GLY A 121 -1.97 -5.30 21.99
N VAL A 122 -1.88 -4.99 23.29
CA VAL A 122 -0.84 -4.10 23.85
C VAL A 122 0.53 -4.75 23.75
N ALA A 123 1.44 -4.12 23.01
CA ALA A 123 2.83 -4.58 22.87
C ALA A 123 3.68 -4.23 24.11
N SER A 124 4.82 -4.90 24.30
CA SER A 124 5.80 -4.57 25.36
C SER A 124 6.35 -3.15 25.23
N ALA A 125 6.75 -2.54 26.35
CA ALA A 125 7.39 -1.22 26.37
C ALA A 125 8.71 -1.15 25.59
N VAL A 126 9.37 -2.27 25.36
CA VAL A 126 10.56 -2.40 24.50
C VAL A 126 10.28 -1.99 23.05
N ILE A 127 9.04 -2.14 22.61
CA ILE A 127 8.63 -1.92 21.21
C ILE A 127 8.17 -0.48 21.02
N ALA A 128 8.79 0.23 20.08
CA ALA A 128 8.36 1.54 19.60
C ALA A 128 7.27 1.40 18.49
N ASP A 129 6.63 2.49 18.12
CA ASP A 129 5.70 2.60 16.97
C ASP A 129 4.66 1.46 16.87
N ALA A 130 4.07 1.09 18.01
CA ALA A 130 3.12 -0.01 18.09
C ALA A 130 1.65 0.46 18.04
N GLY A 131 1.37 1.65 17.52
CA GLY A 131 0.02 2.23 17.49
C GLY A 131 -0.99 1.40 16.72
N GLY A 132 -0.57 0.76 15.64
CA GLY A 132 -1.40 -0.13 14.82
C GLY A 132 -1.32 -1.61 15.19
N GLY A 133 -0.45 -2.01 16.12
CA GLY A 133 -0.04 -3.40 16.35
C GLY A 133 1.39 -3.64 15.90
N VAL A 134 1.88 -4.87 16.00
CA VAL A 134 3.29 -5.22 15.70
C VAL A 134 3.36 -6.50 14.88
N VAL A 135 4.06 -6.44 13.77
CA VAL A 135 4.47 -7.59 12.96
C VAL A 135 5.95 -7.83 13.19
N SER A 136 6.32 -9.01 13.63
CA SER A 136 7.71 -9.39 13.88
C SER A 136 8.09 -10.63 13.08
N TYR A 137 9.10 -10.49 12.25
CA TYR A 137 9.69 -11.57 11.47
C TYR A 137 10.99 -12.03 12.14
N VAL A 138 11.14 -13.33 12.25
CA VAL A 138 12.39 -14.00 12.59
C VAL A 138 12.90 -14.69 11.32
N THR A 139 14.11 -14.36 10.89
CA THR A 139 14.69 -14.93 9.68
C THR A 139 15.30 -16.29 9.94
N ARG A 140 15.34 -17.14 8.91
CA ARG A 140 15.94 -18.47 8.99
C ARG A 140 17.44 -18.38 9.26
N THR A 141 17.94 -19.38 9.97
CA THR A 141 19.38 -19.64 10.21
C THR A 141 19.75 -21.01 9.65
N GLY A 142 21.02 -21.23 9.34
CA GLY A 142 21.52 -22.55 8.97
C GLY A 142 21.42 -23.54 10.14
N GLY A 143 21.09 -24.76 9.82
CA GLY A 143 21.10 -25.89 10.76
C GLY A 143 22.48 -26.55 10.85
N ASP A 144 22.52 -27.71 11.50
CA ASP A 144 23.74 -28.51 11.69
C ASP A 144 24.18 -29.30 10.44
N ARG A 145 23.36 -29.30 9.40
CA ARG A 145 23.63 -29.94 8.11
C ARG A 145 23.41 -28.93 6.99
N LEU A 146 24.11 -29.14 5.87
CA LEU A 146 23.89 -28.40 4.66
C LEU A 146 22.54 -28.84 4.05
N GLU A 147 21.60 -27.91 3.97
CA GLU A 147 20.28 -28.12 3.40
C GLU A 147 19.96 -26.99 2.43
N GLY A 148 19.20 -27.30 1.39
CA GLY A 148 18.75 -26.32 0.43
C GLY A 148 17.50 -26.75 -0.27
N ASP A 149 16.87 -25.79 -0.95
CA ASP A 149 15.72 -26.06 -1.80
C ASP A 149 15.67 -25.09 -2.98
N VAL A 150 15.12 -25.57 -4.08
CA VAL A 150 14.76 -24.76 -5.25
C VAL A 150 13.30 -25.03 -5.57
N ARG A 151 12.53 -23.96 -5.74
CA ARG A 151 11.11 -24.01 -6.02
C ARG A 151 10.76 -23.15 -7.22
N TRP A 152 9.95 -23.72 -8.11
CA TRP A 152 9.35 -22.99 -9.24
C TRP A 152 7.84 -23.09 -9.16
N GLU A 153 7.14 -21.99 -9.52
CA GLU A 153 5.68 -21.91 -9.57
C GLU A 153 5.24 -21.02 -10.73
N SER A 154 4.24 -21.48 -11.52
CA SER A 154 3.72 -20.74 -12.67
C SER A 154 2.23 -21.03 -12.88
N ASP A 155 1.51 -20.07 -13.48
CA ASP A 155 0.14 -20.25 -13.97
C ASP A 155 0.04 -20.36 -15.50
N GLU A 156 1.12 -20.11 -16.21
CA GLU A 156 1.15 -20.12 -17.68
C GLU A 156 0.71 -21.45 -18.33
N PRO A 157 1.01 -22.63 -17.76
CA PRO A 157 0.59 -23.91 -18.35
C PRO A 157 -0.92 -24.08 -18.49
N PHE A 158 -1.72 -23.31 -17.76
CA PHE A 158 -3.19 -23.43 -17.75
C PHE A 158 -3.91 -22.51 -18.75
N GLY A 159 -3.16 -21.71 -19.51
CA GLY A 159 -3.69 -20.84 -20.56
C GLY A 159 -4.40 -19.58 -20.04
N ASN A 160 -4.74 -18.70 -20.99
CA ASN A 160 -5.16 -17.32 -20.74
C ASN A 160 -6.48 -17.16 -19.95
N ALA A 161 -7.32 -18.19 -19.94
CA ALA A 161 -8.60 -18.15 -19.24
C ALA A 161 -8.45 -18.11 -17.71
N VAL A 162 -7.36 -18.64 -17.18
CA VAL A 162 -7.09 -18.77 -15.74
C VAL A 162 -5.70 -18.30 -15.33
N SER A 163 -4.90 -17.80 -16.27
CA SER A 163 -3.56 -17.26 -16.03
C SER A 163 -3.60 -15.74 -15.92
N VAL A 164 -2.73 -15.19 -15.07
CA VAL A 164 -2.38 -13.76 -14.95
C VAL A 164 -0.93 -13.49 -15.34
N GLY A 165 -0.25 -14.49 -15.92
CA GLY A 165 1.17 -14.43 -16.28
C GLY A 165 2.08 -14.44 -15.05
N TYR A 166 1.74 -15.26 -14.06
CA TYR A 166 2.47 -15.36 -12.81
C TYR A 166 3.60 -16.39 -12.89
N ASN A 167 4.78 -15.97 -12.48
CA ASN A 167 5.96 -16.82 -12.34
C ASN A 167 6.71 -16.50 -11.05
N ARG A 168 7.19 -17.53 -10.35
CA ARG A 168 8.02 -17.43 -9.16
C ARG A 168 9.11 -18.48 -9.14
N VAL A 169 10.33 -18.05 -8.84
CA VAL A 169 11.46 -18.92 -8.55
C VAL A 169 12.01 -18.55 -7.18
N GLU A 170 12.17 -19.54 -6.34
CA GLU A 170 12.76 -19.40 -5.01
C GLU A 170 13.92 -20.39 -4.88
N ALA A 171 15.00 -19.96 -4.23
CA ALA A 171 16.10 -20.84 -3.86
C ALA A 171 16.53 -20.51 -2.43
N SER A 172 16.93 -21.53 -1.68
CA SER A 172 17.55 -21.35 -0.38
C SER A 172 18.62 -22.39 -0.12
N VAL A 173 19.64 -22.01 0.66
CA VAL A 173 20.70 -22.88 1.15
C VAL A 173 21.17 -22.40 2.51
N GLY A 174 21.42 -23.33 3.42
CA GLY A 174 21.95 -23.02 4.75
C GLY A 174 22.58 -24.24 5.40
N GLY A 175 23.45 -24.01 6.37
CA GLY A 175 24.15 -25.05 7.09
C GLY A 175 25.29 -24.50 7.93
N PRO A 176 26.13 -25.40 8.47
CA PRO A 176 27.33 -25.01 9.21
C PRO A 176 28.39 -24.46 8.25
N LEU A 177 29.15 -23.47 8.70
CA LEU A 177 30.36 -23.02 8.02
C LEU A 177 31.57 -23.85 8.51
N PRO A 178 32.39 -24.43 7.63
CA PRO A 178 33.47 -25.30 8.06
C PRO A 178 34.62 -24.58 8.79
N ILE A 179 34.56 -23.26 8.89
CA ILE A 179 35.59 -22.43 9.53
C ILE A 179 35.51 -22.51 11.08
N ALA A 180 34.31 -22.75 11.64
CA ALA A 180 34.06 -22.83 13.07
C ALA A 180 32.82 -23.68 13.37
N THR A 181 32.91 -24.55 14.40
CA THR A 181 31.85 -25.53 14.73
C THR A 181 30.51 -24.89 15.15
N ASN A 182 30.51 -23.64 15.58
CA ASN A 182 29.32 -22.96 16.08
C ASN A 182 28.87 -21.81 15.15
N LEU A 183 29.40 -21.80 13.93
CA LEU A 183 29.07 -20.79 12.90
C LEU A 183 28.18 -21.39 11.84
N SER A 184 27.01 -20.79 11.64
CA SER A 184 26.08 -21.23 10.61
C SER A 184 25.72 -20.10 9.67
N PHE A 185 25.29 -20.43 8.46
CA PHE A 185 24.85 -19.49 7.46
C PHE A 185 23.51 -19.90 6.84
N PHE A 186 22.79 -18.93 6.32
CA PHE A 186 21.59 -19.13 5.52
C PHE A 186 21.51 -18.08 4.43
N LEU A 187 21.25 -18.51 3.19
CA LEU A 187 21.04 -17.64 2.03
C LEU A 187 19.69 -18.00 1.38
N SER A 188 18.96 -17.00 0.94
CA SER A 188 17.75 -17.21 0.12
C SER A 188 17.59 -16.12 -0.92
N ALA A 189 16.98 -16.48 -2.04
CA ALA A 189 16.63 -15.59 -3.12
C ALA A 189 15.23 -15.91 -3.65
N THR A 190 14.48 -14.89 -4.05
CA THR A 190 13.17 -15.04 -4.69
C THR A 190 13.05 -14.06 -5.83
N LEU A 191 12.68 -14.58 -7.00
CA LEU A 191 12.28 -13.83 -8.18
C LEU A 191 10.82 -14.12 -8.44
N GLN A 192 9.99 -13.08 -8.53
CA GLN A 192 8.55 -13.22 -8.67
C GLN A 192 8.03 -12.16 -9.63
N GLY A 193 7.18 -12.56 -10.57
CA GLY A 193 6.61 -11.66 -11.55
C GLY A 193 5.16 -12.00 -11.88
N GLN A 194 4.42 -10.99 -12.34
CA GLN A 194 3.04 -11.10 -12.78
C GLN A 194 2.78 -10.09 -13.89
N LEU A 195 2.20 -10.53 -15.01
CA LEU A 195 1.96 -9.67 -16.17
C LEU A 195 0.73 -8.80 -16.02
N SER A 196 -0.28 -9.26 -15.30
CA SER A 196 -1.52 -8.51 -15.10
C SER A 196 -2.15 -8.86 -13.75
N ARG A 197 -2.88 -7.91 -13.20
CA ARG A 197 -3.79 -8.11 -12.08
C ARG A 197 -4.98 -8.98 -12.47
N TYR A 198 -5.35 -8.97 -13.73
CA TYR A 198 -6.51 -9.65 -14.30
C TYR A 198 -6.06 -10.84 -15.12
N ARG A 199 -6.95 -11.82 -15.29
CA ARG A 199 -6.70 -12.95 -16.19
C ARG A 199 -6.35 -12.44 -17.58
N SER A 200 -5.39 -13.07 -18.23
CA SER A 200 -4.87 -12.64 -19.53
C SER A 200 -5.97 -12.47 -20.59
N ALA A 201 -6.98 -13.35 -20.60
CA ALA A 201 -8.12 -13.22 -21.50
C ALA A 201 -8.94 -11.95 -21.23
N ALA A 202 -9.19 -11.61 -19.94
CA ALA A 202 -9.92 -10.39 -19.59
C ALA A 202 -9.10 -9.13 -19.90
N ALA A 203 -7.82 -9.15 -19.59
CA ALA A 203 -6.91 -8.05 -19.92
C ALA A 203 -6.80 -7.85 -21.44
N ALA A 204 -6.86 -8.93 -22.23
CA ALA A 204 -6.82 -8.85 -23.68
C ALA A 204 -8.08 -8.23 -24.31
N SER A 205 -9.22 -8.28 -23.64
CA SER A 205 -10.48 -7.70 -24.13
C SER A 205 -10.57 -6.19 -23.98
N VAL A 206 -9.71 -5.56 -23.15
CA VAL A 206 -9.72 -4.12 -22.93
C VAL A 206 -9.23 -3.40 -24.18
N PRO A 207 -10.00 -2.50 -24.80
CA PRO A 207 -9.53 -1.70 -25.91
C PRO A 207 -8.47 -0.71 -25.40
N ILE A 208 -7.32 -0.69 -26.05
CA ILE A 208 -6.24 0.25 -25.80
C ILE A 208 -5.99 1.01 -27.09
N TYR A 209 -5.84 2.33 -26.99
CA TYR A 209 -5.55 3.19 -28.11
C TYR A 209 -4.14 3.75 -27.98
N VAL A 210 -3.46 3.84 -29.10
CA VAL A 210 -2.13 4.45 -29.15
C VAL A 210 -2.14 5.61 -30.14
N PRO A 211 -1.48 6.71 -29.84
CA PRO A 211 -1.31 7.80 -30.81
C PRO A 211 -0.55 7.28 -32.02
N PHE A 212 -1.08 7.55 -33.19
CA PHE A 212 -0.56 7.02 -34.47
C PHE A 212 0.05 8.09 -35.35
N GLY A 213 -0.42 9.30 -35.24
CA GLY A 213 0.00 10.46 -36.01
C GLY A 213 -0.67 11.69 -35.47
N VAL A 214 -0.37 12.82 -36.07
CA VAL A 214 -0.99 14.10 -35.72
C VAL A 214 -1.53 14.77 -36.99
N ASP A 215 -2.74 15.31 -36.89
CA ASP A 215 -3.23 16.26 -37.87
C ASP A 215 -2.92 17.68 -37.39
N THR A 216 -2.43 18.52 -38.26
CA THR A 216 -2.28 19.94 -37.96
C THR A 216 -3.50 20.70 -38.48
N ILE A 217 -4.19 21.36 -37.58
CA ILE A 217 -5.41 22.08 -37.90
C ILE A 217 -5.18 23.58 -37.66
N ALA A 218 -5.68 24.40 -38.57
CA ALA A 218 -5.77 25.83 -38.34
C ALA A 218 -6.98 26.15 -37.47
N THR A 219 -6.78 26.76 -36.30
CA THR A 219 -7.85 27.27 -35.45
C THR A 219 -7.91 28.78 -35.56
N TYR A 220 -9.11 29.31 -35.71
CA TYR A 220 -9.36 30.78 -35.76
C TYR A 220 -9.57 31.31 -34.36
N THR A 221 -8.69 32.09 -33.87
CA THR A 221 -8.91 32.85 -32.64
C THR A 221 -9.29 34.27 -33.04
N SER A 222 -10.60 34.55 -33.20
CA SER A 222 -11.15 35.90 -33.40
C SER A 222 -10.17 36.94 -34.02
N ALA A 223 -10.28 38.18 -33.89
CA ALA A 223 -9.42 39.20 -34.55
C ALA A 223 -7.90 39.07 -34.42
N ALA A 224 -7.36 38.05 -33.77
CA ALA A 224 -5.93 37.87 -33.52
C ALA A 224 -5.19 36.93 -34.52
N GLY A 225 -5.87 36.29 -35.47
CA GLY A 225 -5.23 35.43 -36.47
C GLY A 225 -5.48 33.94 -36.35
N VAL A 226 -4.84 33.20 -37.25
CA VAL A 226 -4.88 31.73 -37.34
C VAL A 226 -3.79 31.13 -36.46
N SER A 227 -4.15 30.25 -35.53
CA SER A 227 -3.20 29.42 -34.84
C SER A 227 -3.26 27.98 -35.36
N LEU A 228 -2.12 27.30 -35.38
CA LEU A 228 -2.03 25.91 -35.76
C LEU A 228 -2.09 25.04 -34.51
N VAL A 229 -3.01 24.07 -34.48
CA VAL A 229 -3.17 23.10 -33.42
C VAL A 229 -2.97 21.69 -33.96
N THR A 230 -2.24 20.88 -33.25
CA THR A 230 -2.03 19.47 -33.61
C THR A 230 -3.04 18.58 -32.89
N VAL A 231 -3.70 17.68 -33.65
CA VAL A 231 -4.71 16.73 -33.15
C VAL A 231 -4.16 15.31 -33.27
N PRO A 232 -3.94 14.60 -32.18
CA PRO A 232 -3.47 13.22 -32.28
C PRO A 232 -4.54 12.31 -32.90
N GLN A 233 -4.06 11.42 -33.75
CA GLN A 233 -4.88 10.30 -34.26
C GLN A 233 -4.63 9.09 -33.38
N PHE A 234 -5.68 8.35 -33.06
CA PHE A 234 -5.59 7.14 -32.26
C PHE A 234 -5.97 5.91 -33.06
N VAL A 235 -5.14 4.89 -32.94
CA VAL A 235 -5.40 3.55 -33.51
C VAL A 235 -5.57 2.58 -32.35
N GLN A 236 -6.56 1.71 -32.46
CA GLN A 236 -6.73 0.64 -31.49
C GLN A 236 -5.53 -0.33 -31.57
N TRP A 237 -4.92 -0.61 -30.45
CA TRP A 237 -3.80 -1.53 -30.36
C TRP A 237 -4.28 -2.97 -30.62
N SER A 238 -3.79 -3.57 -31.67
CA SER A 238 -4.21 -4.93 -32.11
C SER A 238 -3.23 -6.04 -31.66
N GLY A 239 -2.13 -5.70 -31.04
CA GLY A 239 -1.07 -6.64 -30.64
C GLY A 239 -0.14 -7.05 -31.77
N THR A 240 -0.49 -6.78 -33.01
CA THR A 240 0.38 -6.94 -34.19
C THR A 240 0.61 -5.56 -34.77
N CYS A 241 1.79 -5.05 -34.59
CA CYS A 241 2.23 -3.85 -35.29
C CYS A 241 2.71 -4.33 -36.64
N SER A 242 1.82 -4.33 -37.62
CA SER A 242 2.21 -4.62 -39.00
C SER A 242 3.13 -3.51 -39.48
N SER A 243 4.24 -3.89 -40.10
CA SER A 243 5.20 -3.03 -40.79
C SER A 243 4.63 -2.36 -42.04
N GLY A 244 3.34 -2.02 -42.06
CA GLY A 244 2.70 -1.24 -43.11
C GLY A 244 3.00 0.26 -42.90
N SER A 245 2.61 1.08 -43.88
CA SER A 245 2.79 2.52 -44.00
C SER A 245 2.51 3.41 -42.78
N ASN A 246 2.37 2.84 -41.63
CA ASN A 246 2.08 3.41 -40.33
C ASN A 246 3.34 3.42 -39.44
N ALA A 247 4.47 3.67 -40.02
CA ALA A 247 5.79 3.63 -39.41
C ALA A 247 6.05 4.70 -38.31
N GLY A 248 5.01 5.32 -37.78
CA GLY A 248 5.12 6.30 -36.70
C GLY A 248 4.83 5.76 -35.31
N VAL A 249 4.21 4.60 -35.19
CA VAL A 249 3.98 3.95 -33.90
C VAL A 249 4.93 2.77 -33.80
N ASP A 250 6.01 2.94 -33.09
CA ASP A 250 6.93 1.86 -32.81
C ASP A 250 6.28 0.90 -31.82
N CYS A 251 5.63 -0.10 -32.38
CA CYS A 251 5.13 -1.21 -31.59
C CYS A 251 6.20 -2.27 -31.35
N GLN A 252 7.42 -2.13 -31.87
CA GLN A 252 8.49 -3.08 -31.65
C GLN A 252 8.93 -3.00 -30.19
N GLY A 253 8.71 -4.08 -29.48
CA GLY A 253 9.09 -4.19 -28.08
C GLY A 253 8.08 -3.65 -27.06
N LEU A 254 7.03 -2.94 -27.46
CA LEU A 254 5.97 -2.55 -26.55
C LEU A 254 5.12 -3.77 -26.17
N ARG A 255 5.31 -4.27 -24.99
CA ARG A 255 4.33 -5.16 -24.36
C ARG A 255 3.02 -4.38 -24.21
N ARG A 256 1.89 -5.08 -24.41
CA ARG A 256 0.59 -4.48 -24.10
C ARG A 256 0.64 -3.82 -22.73
N PRO A 257 0.25 -2.54 -22.60
CA PRO A 257 0.21 -1.88 -21.30
C PRO A 257 -0.75 -2.62 -20.37
N MET A 258 -0.26 -3.08 -19.24
CA MET A 258 -1.02 -3.85 -18.25
C MET A 258 -0.55 -3.49 -16.85
N ASP A 259 -1.37 -3.81 -15.85
CA ASP A 259 -0.97 -3.82 -14.46
C ASP A 259 0.03 -4.97 -14.25
N TRP A 260 1.31 -4.70 -14.30
CA TRP A 260 2.32 -5.70 -14.03
C TRP A 260 3.12 -5.39 -12.77
N SER A 261 3.66 -6.42 -12.16
CA SER A 261 4.55 -6.27 -11.02
C SER A 261 5.67 -7.31 -11.04
N THR A 262 6.84 -6.92 -10.55
CA THR A 262 8.00 -7.78 -10.40
C THR A 262 8.64 -7.52 -9.04
N ALA A 263 8.96 -8.57 -8.31
CA ALA A 263 9.65 -8.48 -7.02
C ALA A 263 10.90 -9.38 -7.02
N ARG A 264 12.00 -8.84 -6.56
CA ARG A 264 13.26 -9.54 -6.30
C ARG A 264 13.56 -9.39 -4.82
N ARG A 265 13.82 -10.48 -4.13
CA ARG A 265 14.14 -10.47 -2.70
C ARG A 265 15.31 -11.37 -2.43
N VAL A 266 16.23 -10.91 -1.61
CA VAL A 266 17.41 -11.67 -1.17
C VAL A 266 17.56 -11.54 0.33
N GLN A 267 18.05 -12.60 0.96
CA GLN A 267 18.39 -12.61 2.37
C GLN A 267 19.64 -13.46 2.60
N GLY A 268 20.54 -12.93 3.42
CA GLY A 268 21.68 -13.64 3.95
C GLY A 268 21.73 -13.52 5.46
N LYS A 269 22.08 -14.60 6.17
CA LYS A 269 22.29 -14.57 7.62
C LYS A 269 23.49 -15.42 7.98
N VAL A 270 24.33 -14.89 8.84
CA VAL A 270 25.44 -15.63 9.48
C VAL A 270 25.23 -15.51 10.99
N GLN A 271 25.31 -16.62 11.68
CA GLN A 271 25.11 -16.68 13.14
C GLN A 271 26.23 -17.46 13.79
N TYR A 272 26.81 -16.87 14.83
CA TYR A 272 27.79 -17.46 15.72
C TYR A 272 27.18 -17.64 17.12
N VAL A 273 27.22 -18.85 17.62
CA VAL A 273 26.72 -19.23 18.95
C VAL A 273 27.93 -19.57 19.83
N TYR A 274 28.02 -18.97 21.03
CA TYR A 274 29.18 -19.14 21.89
C TYR A 274 28.80 -19.02 23.37
N GLY A 275 29.81 -19.24 24.25
CA GLY A 275 29.64 -19.23 25.69
C GLY A 275 29.14 -20.54 26.27
N ALA A 276 29.09 -20.63 27.59
CA ALA A 276 28.63 -21.80 28.31
C ALA A 276 27.15 -22.09 27.93
N ALA A 277 26.84 -23.37 27.63
CA ALA A 277 25.53 -23.81 27.20
C ALA A 277 24.91 -22.99 26.02
N ALA A 278 25.76 -22.45 25.12
CA ALA A 278 25.33 -21.63 23.98
C ALA A 278 24.47 -20.40 24.38
N ALA A 279 24.80 -19.79 25.51
CA ALA A 279 24.01 -18.70 26.10
C ALA A 279 24.17 -17.34 25.39
N SER A 280 25.18 -17.22 24.52
CA SER A 280 25.46 -15.99 23.75
C SER A 280 25.36 -16.23 22.26
N THR A 281 24.84 -15.23 21.53
CA THR A 281 24.71 -15.29 20.07
C THR A 281 25.09 -13.96 19.44
N LEU A 282 25.78 -14.04 18.30
CA LEU A 282 26.03 -12.90 17.42
C LEU A 282 25.54 -13.28 16.02
N ALA A 283 24.65 -12.48 15.46
CA ALA A 283 24.13 -12.71 14.13
C ALA A 283 24.19 -11.44 13.29
N LEU A 284 24.56 -11.62 12.02
CA LEU A 284 24.45 -10.59 10.97
C LEU A 284 23.42 -11.06 9.97
N THR A 285 22.37 -10.26 9.76
CA THR A 285 21.34 -10.50 8.77
C THR A 285 21.38 -9.40 7.72
N LEU A 286 21.43 -9.78 6.44
CA LEU A 286 21.30 -8.89 5.30
C LEU A 286 19.95 -9.18 4.62
N VAL A 287 19.14 -8.16 4.39
CA VAL A 287 17.87 -8.27 3.69
C VAL A 287 17.81 -7.22 2.61
N GLY A 288 17.53 -7.63 1.39
CA GLY A 288 17.39 -6.70 0.27
C GLY A 288 16.23 -7.07 -0.64
N GLY A 289 15.70 -6.07 -1.30
CA GLY A 289 14.66 -6.27 -2.29
C GLY A 289 14.48 -5.10 -3.24
N ASP A 290 13.89 -5.42 -4.37
CA ASP A 290 13.52 -4.49 -5.44
C ASP A 290 12.13 -4.88 -5.93
N LEU A 291 11.20 -3.95 -5.88
CA LEU A 291 9.82 -4.14 -6.33
C LEU A 291 9.53 -3.10 -7.38
N GLN A 292 9.06 -3.54 -8.53
CA GLN A 292 8.59 -2.69 -9.61
C GLN A 292 7.16 -3.05 -9.94
N GLN A 293 6.35 -2.03 -10.18
CA GLN A 293 4.97 -2.23 -10.62
C GLN A 293 4.51 -1.11 -11.52
N ARG A 294 3.55 -1.42 -12.38
CA ARG A 294 2.80 -0.45 -13.15
C ARG A 294 1.32 -0.65 -12.91
N SER A 295 0.63 0.47 -12.82
CA SER A 295 -0.82 0.48 -12.71
C SER A 295 -1.40 0.96 -14.03
N PHE A 296 -2.38 0.27 -14.54
CA PHE A 296 -3.10 0.64 -15.74
C PHE A 296 -4.54 1.03 -15.38
N PRO A 297 -4.78 2.26 -14.95
CA PRO A 297 -6.13 2.73 -14.71
C PRO A 297 -6.88 2.91 -16.03
N SER A 298 -8.21 2.73 -16.01
CA SER A 298 -9.06 2.89 -17.18
C SER A 298 -8.89 4.23 -17.90
N GLN A 299 -8.51 5.26 -17.14
CA GLN A 299 -8.31 6.62 -17.66
C GLN A 299 -7.17 6.74 -18.68
N VAL A 300 -6.22 5.81 -18.71
CA VAL A 300 -5.06 5.88 -19.61
C VAL A 300 -5.19 4.97 -20.85
N ILE A 301 -6.37 4.43 -21.12
CA ILE A 301 -6.59 3.60 -22.33
C ILE A 301 -6.37 4.38 -23.63
N MET A 302 -6.47 5.71 -23.60
CA MET A 302 -6.26 6.59 -24.73
C MET A 302 -4.82 7.05 -24.91
N ASP A 303 -4.02 6.98 -23.86
CA ASP A 303 -2.61 7.32 -23.88
C ASP A 303 -1.83 6.45 -22.91
N PRO A 304 -1.31 5.32 -23.39
CA PRO A 304 -0.45 4.46 -22.58
C PRO A 304 0.83 5.14 -22.09
N GLY A 305 1.24 6.26 -22.67
CA GLY A 305 2.36 7.08 -22.21
C GLY A 305 2.15 7.68 -20.82
N LEU A 306 0.88 7.88 -20.42
CA LEU A 306 0.50 8.36 -19.10
C LEU A 306 0.49 7.27 -18.02
N TYR A 307 0.90 6.13 -18.37
CA TYR A 307 0.89 4.92 -17.59
C TYR A 307 1.80 5.03 -16.36
N GLY A 308 1.17 5.14 -15.19
CA GLY A 308 1.88 5.30 -13.92
C GLY A 308 2.57 4.03 -13.46
N GLY A 309 3.63 4.20 -12.70
CA GLY A 309 4.36 3.09 -12.10
C GLY A 309 5.04 3.51 -10.81
N SER A 310 5.62 2.52 -10.13
CA SER A 310 6.49 2.76 -9.00
C SER A 310 7.59 1.71 -8.94
N ARG A 311 8.71 2.11 -8.36
CA ARG A 311 9.79 1.22 -7.97
C ARG A 311 10.19 1.53 -6.54
N ALA A 312 10.33 0.48 -5.75
CA ALA A 312 10.83 0.57 -4.39
C ALA A 312 12.01 -0.38 -4.23
N ARG A 313 13.10 0.12 -3.68
CA ARG A 313 14.30 -0.64 -3.37
C ARG A 313 14.61 -0.48 -1.89
N SER A 314 14.91 -1.59 -1.21
CA SER A 314 15.27 -1.58 0.20
C SER A 314 16.44 -2.51 0.46
N ILE A 315 17.39 -2.06 1.27
CA ILE A 315 18.50 -2.88 1.76
C ILE A 315 18.66 -2.60 3.25
N ASN A 316 18.72 -3.65 4.06
CA ASN A 316 18.92 -3.55 5.49
C ASN A 316 19.99 -4.54 5.94
N ALA A 317 20.96 -4.07 6.74
CA ALA A 317 21.92 -4.89 7.46
C ALA A 317 21.60 -4.80 8.97
N ILE A 318 21.43 -5.95 9.61
CA ILE A 318 20.97 -6.04 11.00
C ILE A 318 21.97 -6.90 11.77
N VAL A 319 22.53 -6.36 12.83
CA VAL A 319 23.38 -7.06 13.80
C VAL A 319 22.60 -7.30 15.07
N ASN A 320 22.47 -8.55 15.46
CA ASN A 320 21.92 -8.96 16.75
C ASN A 320 23.02 -9.57 17.60
N TRP A 321 23.29 -8.99 18.72
CA TRP A 321 24.23 -9.50 19.67
C TRP A 321 23.57 -9.68 21.02
N ARG A 322 23.44 -10.92 21.42
CA ARG A 322 22.99 -11.29 22.76
C ARG A 322 24.16 -11.89 23.52
N HIS A 323 24.54 -11.28 24.62
CA HIS A 323 25.68 -11.70 25.41
C HIS A 323 25.33 -11.85 26.89
N GLN A 324 25.58 -13.03 27.43
CA GLN A 324 25.41 -13.29 28.84
C GLN A 324 26.59 -12.71 29.59
N LEU A 325 26.35 -11.66 30.36
CA LEU A 325 27.36 -10.94 31.16
C LEU A 325 27.75 -11.69 32.44
N GLY A 326 26.96 -12.68 32.85
CA GLY A 326 27.12 -13.41 34.10
C GLY A 326 25.86 -13.35 34.98
N SER A 327 26.04 -13.31 36.29
CA SER A 327 24.93 -13.15 37.25
C SER A 327 25.08 -11.91 38.09
N LEU A 328 23.95 -11.22 38.28
CA LEU A 328 23.85 -10.07 39.20
C LEU A 328 22.85 -10.42 40.30
N ARG A 329 23.29 -10.34 41.57
CA ARG A 329 22.45 -10.70 42.75
C ARG A 329 21.78 -12.09 42.59
N GLY A 330 22.54 -13.08 42.09
CA GLY A 330 22.07 -14.46 41.94
C GLY A 330 21.23 -14.72 40.70
N GLY A 331 20.90 -13.73 39.85
CA GLY A 331 20.15 -13.86 38.64
C GLY A 331 20.96 -13.59 37.39
N PRO A 332 20.68 -14.28 36.26
CA PRO A 332 21.40 -14.05 35.01
C PRO A 332 21.14 -12.64 34.47
N LEU A 333 22.22 -12.00 34.02
CA LEU A 333 22.21 -10.69 33.38
C LEU A 333 22.67 -10.88 31.92
N THR A 334 21.84 -10.45 31.00
CA THR A 334 22.12 -10.51 29.57
C THR A 334 22.10 -9.13 28.94
N LEU A 335 23.07 -8.84 28.09
CA LEU A 335 23.07 -7.66 27.23
C LEU A 335 22.47 -8.05 25.86
N ASP A 336 21.43 -7.36 25.48
CA ASP A 336 20.82 -7.47 24.15
C ASP A 336 21.11 -6.19 23.34
N VAL A 337 21.85 -6.34 22.23
CA VAL A 337 22.17 -5.27 21.30
C VAL A 337 21.56 -5.59 19.94
N ASN A 338 20.82 -4.65 19.40
CA ASN A 338 20.28 -4.73 18.04
C ASN A 338 20.70 -3.44 17.31
N MET A 339 21.49 -3.60 16.24
CA MET A 339 21.91 -2.47 15.40
C MET A 339 21.43 -2.73 13.97
N SER A 340 21.01 -1.69 13.28
CA SER A 340 20.68 -1.82 11.87
C SER A 340 21.06 -0.58 11.07
N ILE A 341 21.46 -0.83 9.83
CA ILE A 341 21.65 0.19 8.80
C ILE A 341 20.70 -0.16 7.66
N GLY A 342 19.88 0.81 7.26
CA GLY A 342 18.92 0.65 6.18
C GLY A 342 19.03 1.75 5.13
N SER A 343 18.76 1.39 3.88
CA SER A 343 18.60 2.33 2.77
C SER A 343 17.34 1.96 2.01
N ASP A 344 16.43 2.90 1.89
CA ASP A 344 15.19 2.77 1.11
C ASP A 344 15.14 3.88 0.07
N ASP A 345 14.85 3.49 -1.19
CA ASP A 345 14.60 4.38 -2.31
C ASP A 345 13.24 4.05 -2.92
N GLN A 346 12.41 5.05 -3.14
CA GLN A 346 11.13 4.89 -3.82
C GLN A 346 10.93 5.98 -4.86
N ILE A 347 10.55 5.57 -6.07
CA ILE A 347 10.10 6.47 -7.12
C ILE A 347 8.71 6.02 -7.59
N SER A 348 7.83 6.98 -7.85
CA SER A 348 6.49 6.75 -8.40
C SER A 348 6.08 7.90 -9.31
N GLY A 349 5.34 7.56 -10.37
CA GLY A 349 4.88 8.54 -11.34
C GLY A 349 4.71 7.94 -12.73
N PRO A 350 4.71 8.76 -13.78
CA PRO A 350 4.63 8.34 -15.17
C PRO A 350 5.96 7.73 -15.62
N LEU A 351 6.26 6.53 -15.17
CA LEU A 351 7.50 5.81 -15.46
C LEU A 351 7.33 4.94 -16.71
N THR A 352 8.34 4.91 -17.56
CA THR A 352 8.41 3.93 -18.66
C THR A 352 8.56 2.51 -18.12
N ALA A 353 8.20 1.50 -18.92
CA ALA A 353 8.33 0.10 -18.51
C ALA A 353 9.77 -0.29 -18.13
N GLU A 354 10.75 0.40 -18.71
CA GLU A 354 12.20 0.16 -18.58
C GLU A 354 12.86 1.12 -17.58
N SER A 355 12.10 2.07 -16.99
CA SER A 355 12.69 3.04 -16.07
C SER A 355 13.32 2.33 -14.88
N GLU A 356 14.63 2.35 -14.85
CA GLU A 356 15.38 2.05 -13.63
C GLU A 356 15.06 3.09 -12.56
N VAL A 357 15.37 2.81 -11.30
CA VAL A 357 15.41 3.86 -10.28
C VAL A 357 16.49 4.83 -10.72
N THR A 358 16.07 5.89 -11.35
CA THR A 358 16.97 6.93 -11.82
C THR A 358 17.28 7.85 -10.65
N THR A 359 18.48 8.36 -10.58
CA THR A 359 18.84 9.47 -9.68
C THR A 359 18.38 10.81 -10.25
N ARG A 360 17.74 10.78 -11.39
CA ARG A 360 17.37 11.95 -12.19
C ARG A 360 15.89 11.92 -12.54
N ASP A 361 15.21 13.07 -12.45
CA ASP A 361 13.89 13.26 -13.02
C ASP A 361 13.94 13.02 -14.54
N PRO A 362 13.27 12.00 -15.09
CA PRO A 362 13.37 11.68 -16.50
C PRO A 362 12.74 12.76 -17.40
N TYR A 363 11.91 13.64 -16.86
CA TYR A 363 11.19 14.67 -17.61
C TYR A 363 11.81 16.05 -17.46
N LEU A 364 12.22 16.42 -16.27
CA LEU A 364 12.80 17.73 -15.96
C LEU A 364 14.32 17.71 -15.98
N GLY A 365 14.92 16.53 -15.93
CA GLY A 365 16.36 16.35 -15.94
C GLY A 365 17.05 16.75 -14.62
N ILE A 366 16.30 16.88 -13.53
CA ILE A 366 16.82 17.26 -12.21
C ILE A 366 17.46 16.04 -11.56
N GLU A 367 18.71 16.17 -11.12
CA GLU A 367 19.44 15.15 -10.37
C GLU A 367 19.00 15.14 -8.91
N PHE A 368 18.39 14.05 -8.45
CA PHE A 368 17.93 13.94 -7.06
C PHE A 368 19.07 13.86 -6.05
N GLU A 369 20.24 13.34 -6.43
CA GLU A 369 21.39 13.22 -5.54
C GLU A 369 22.10 14.56 -5.30
N THR A 370 21.95 15.48 -6.22
CA THR A 370 22.54 16.82 -6.14
C THR A 370 21.63 17.84 -5.46
N LEU A 371 20.43 17.44 -5.05
CA LEU A 371 19.55 18.29 -4.26
C LEU A 371 20.23 18.62 -2.93
N GLN A 372 20.88 19.76 -2.87
CA GLN A 372 21.50 20.29 -1.66
C GLN A 372 20.65 21.44 -1.12
N PHE A 373 20.36 21.37 0.15
CA PHE A 373 19.72 22.46 0.88
C PHE A 373 20.77 23.06 1.81
N THR A 374 21.44 24.07 1.36
CA THR A 374 22.25 24.91 2.25
C THR A 374 21.35 25.95 2.91
N GLY A 375 21.81 26.59 3.97
CA GLY A 375 20.98 27.52 4.75
C GLY A 375 20.31 28.65 3.95
N ALA A 376 20.90 29.04 2.80
CA ALA A 376 20.36 30.02 1.86
C ALA A 376 19.59 29.34 0.70
N ASP A 377 19.92 28.10 0.36
CA ASP A 377 19.38 27.35 -0.79
C ASP A 377 18.43 26.28 -0.30
N ARG A 378 17.26 26.66 0.14
CA ARG A 378 16.24 25.77 0.70
C ARG A 378 15.47 25.01 -0.36
N VAL A 379 15.61 25.42 -1.60
CA VAL A 379 15.07 24.77 -2.79
C VAL A 379 16.24 24.37 -3.68
N PRO A 380 16.17 23.25 -4.40
CA PRO A 380 17.20 22.89 -5.36
C PRO A 380 17.50 24.07 -6.27
N LEU A 381 18.75 24.42 -6.40
CA LEU A 381 19.21 25.58 -7.17
C LEU A 381 18.53 25.71 -8.55
N PRO A 382 18.40 24.64 -9.35
CA PRO A 382 17.72 24.70 -10.65
C PRO A 382 16.26 25.14 -10.56
N VAL A 383 15.53 24.72 -9.53
CA VAL A 383 14.11 25.06 -9.33
C VAL A 383 13.98 26.51 -8.84
N THR A 384 14.82 26.92 -7.90
CA THR A 384 14.85 28.30 -7.39
C THR A 384 15.19 29.27 -8.50
N GLU A 385 16.23 28.98 -9.27
CA GLU A 385 16.65 29.80 -10.38
C GLU A 385 15.56 29.95 -11.44
N GLN A 386 14.85 28.86 -11.73
CA GLN A 386 13.75 28.85 -12.68
C GLN A 386 12.54 29.66 -12.17
N LEU A 387 12.22 29.56 -10.87
CA LEU A 387 11.16 30.36 -10.24
C LEU A 387 11.49 31.84 -10.31
N VAL A 388 12.71 32.22 -9.96
CA VAL A 388 13.16 33.63 -10.02
C VAL A 388 13.11 34.16 -11.44
N ARG A 389 13.56 33.39 -12.43
CA ARG A 389 13.44 33.79 -13.84
C ARG A 389 11.99 33.99 -14.26
N ASN A 390 11.09 33.11 -13.84
CA ASN A 390 9.66 33.22 -14.13
C ASN A 390 9.06 34.48 -13.56
N VAL A 391 9.38 34.78 -12.32
CA VAL A 391 8.91 36.02 -11.66
C VAL A 391 9.43 37.26 -12.35
N ARG A 392 10.70 37.25 -12.81
CA ARG A 392 11.30 38.36 -13.51
C ARG A 392 10.74 38.59 -14.91
N THR A 393 10.35 37.52 -15.60
CA THR A 393 9.94 37.61 -17.02
C THR A 393 8.44 37.69 -17.24
N ASN A 394 7.67 37.26 -16.26
CA ASN A 394 6.22 37.16 -16.38
C ASN A 394 5.55 37.27 -15.00
N THR A 395 4.51 38.01 -14.90
CA THR A 395 3.68 38.14 -13.68
C THR A 395 2.91 36.84 -13.34
N GLY A 396 2.99 35.82 -14.18
CA GLY A 396 2.42 34.49 -13.92
C GLY A 396 3.41 33.56 -13.22
N LEU A 397 2.95 32.90 -12.18
CA LEU A 397 3.68 31.91 -11.38
C LEU A 397 3.96 30.58 -12.10
N ARG A 398 4.08 30.59 -13.42
CA ARG A 398 4.31 29.37 -14.18
C ARG A 398 5.81 29.14 -14.39
N VAL A 399 6.29 28.02 -13.93
CA VAL A 399 7.65 27.56 -14.21
C VAL A 399 7.72 27.14 -15.69
N PRO A 400 8.52 27.80 -16.55
CA PRO A 400 8.47 27.60 -18.01
C PRO A 400 8.67 26.16 -18.46
N TYR A 401 9.45 25.37 -17.75
CA TYR A 401 9.63 23.96 -18.10
C TYR A 401 8.45 23.07 -17.71
N LEU A 402 7.60 23.48 -16.76
CA LEU A 402 6.33 22.82 -16.47
C LEU A 402 5.28 23.09 -17.55
N ASN A 403 5.35 24.25 -18.22
CA ASN A 403 4.47 24.55 -19.35
C ASN A 403 4.63 23.55 -20.52
N ARG A 404 5.76 22.90 -20.61
CA ARG A 404 6.00 21.82 -21.57
C ARG A 404 5.08 20.63 -21.35
N PHE A 405 4.62 20.45 -20.12
CA PHE A 405 3.71 19.41 -19.68
C PHE A 405 2.34 19.99 -19.29
N ASP A 406 2.11 21.25 -19.56
CA ASP A 406 0.85 21.93 -19.28
C ASP A 406 -0.23 21.39 -20.22
N LEU A 407 -1.06 20.51 -19.66
CA LEU A 407 -2.19 19.93 -20.37
C LEU A 407 -3.31 20.95 -20.63
N SER A 408 -3.36 22.08 -19.88
CA SER A 408 -4.40 23.10 -20.09
C SER A 408 -4.32 23.73 -21.46
N ASN A 409 -3.13 23.86 -22.04
CA ASN A 409 -2.90 24.32 -23.41
C ASN A 409 -2.96 23.19 -24.44
N ARG A 410 -2.96 21.94 -24.01
CA ARG A 410 -3.04 20.76 -24.84
C ARG A 410 -4.35 20.03 -24.73
N GLN A 411 -5.31 20.55 -23.98
CA GLN A 411 -6.69 20.08 -23.93
C GLN A 411 -7.63 20.93 -24.82
N PRO A 412 -7.35 21.16 -26.11
CA PRO A 412 -8.43 21.58 -26.97
C PRO A 412 -9.45 20.43 -27.17
N TYR A 413 -9.09 19.21 -26.73
CA TYR A 413 -9.87 17.98 -26.96
C TYR A 413 -10.58 17.60 -25.67
N ARG A 414 -11.74 18.14 -25.47
CA ARG A 414 -12.66 17.63 -24.46
C ARG A 414 -13.26 16.29 -24.87
N LEU A 415 -13.04 15.85 -26.11
CA LEU A 415 -13.61 14.64 -26.69
C LEU A 415 -12.53 13.59 -26.90
N ASN A 416 -12.75 12.39 -26.37
CA ASN A 416 -11.92 11.22 -26.63
C ASN A 416 -12.33 10.52 -27.95
N VAL A 417 -11.76 9.36 -28.22
CA VAL A 417 -12.04 8.55 -29.44
C VAL A 417 -13.50 8.09 -29.56
N TYR A 418 -14.30 8.26 -28.53
CA TYR A 418 -15.74 7.97 -28.50
C TYR A 418 -16.59 9.23 -28.63
N GLY A 419 -15.97 10.40 -28.75
CA GLY A 419 -16.72 11.66 -28.82
C GLY A 419 -17.42 12.05 -27.52
N VAL A 420 -16.98 11.52 -26.41
CA VAL A 420 -17.56 11.81 -25.09
C VAL A 420 -16.61 12.71 -24.32
N GLY A 421 -17.15 13.80 -23.76
CA GLY A 421 -16.39 14.71 -22.92
C GLY A 421 -16.10 14.07 -21.57
N VAL A 422 -14.99 13.40 -21.45
CA VAL A 422 -14.49 12.87 -20.19
C VAL A 422 -13.12 13.44 -19.92
N ASN A 423 -12.79 13.60 -18.65
CA ASN A 423 -11.47 13.97 -18.18
C ASN A 423 -10.45 12.83 -18.40
N TRP A 424 -10.45 12.27 -19.60
CA TRP A 424 -9.48 11.25 -19.96
C TRP A 424 -8.41 11.91 -20.80
N PRO A 425 -7.18 11.93 -20.30
CA PRO A 425 -6.10 12.55 -21.03
C PRO A 425 -5.85 11.76 -22.32
N THR A 426 -5.78 12.48 -23.41
CA THR A 426 -5.50 11.95 -24.75
C THR A 426 -4.06 12.20 -25.18
N GLU A 427 -3.34 13.04 -24.45
CA GLU A 427 -1.91 13.29 -24.62
C GLU A 427 -1.27 13.93 -23.38
N GLY A 428 0.05 13.94 -23.37
CA GLY A 428 0.84 14.57 -22.32
C GLY A 428 1.21 13.62 -21.19
N ILE A 429 1.72 14.17 -20.11
CA ILE A 429 2.08 13.44 -18.90
C ILE A 429 1.15 13.92 -17.79
N ASN A 430 0.31 13.02 -17.33
CA ASN A 430 -0.58 13.30 -16.22
C ASN A 430 -0.07 12.60 -14.97
N GLY A 431 0.08 13.34 -13.90
CA GLY A 431 0.42 12.77 -12.62
C GLY A 431 1.46 13.53 -11.84
N THR A 432 1.81 12.95 -10.73
CA THR A 432 2.82 13.46 -9.82
C THR A 432 4.02 12.52 -9.85
N LEU A 433 5.18 13.03 -10.19
CA LEU A 433 6.43 12.32 -9.97
C LEU A 433 6.84 12.51 -8.51
N SER A 434 7.07 11.43 -7.80
CA SER A 434 7.56 11.44 -6.42
C SER A 434 8.77 10.54 -6.29
N TYR A 435 9.84 11.09 -5.77
CA TYR A 435 11.05 10.36 -5.40
C TYR A 435 11.35 10.60 -3.94
N ALA A 436 11.67 9.54 -3.20
CA ALA A 436 12.11 9.64 -1.82
C ALA A 436 13.24 8.66 -1.54
N ARG A 437 14.20 9.13 -0.77
CA ARG A 437 15.33 8.34 -0.27
C ARG A 437 15.43 8.48 1.24
N GLU A 438 15.67 7.37 1.90
CA GLU A 438 15.92 7.33 3.33
C GLU A 438 17.11 6.43 3.63
N ARG A 439 18.05 6.95 4.43
CA ARG A 439 19.13 6.17 5.02
C ARG A 439 19.01 6.25 6.53
N ARG A 440 19.01 5.10 7.18
CA ARG A 440 18.79 4.97 8.63
C ARG A 440 19.95 4.26 9.28
N PHE A 441 20.33 4.75 10.42
CA PHE A 441 21.06 4.01 11.44
C PHE A 441 20.18 3.90 12.68
N GLN A 442 20.08 2.71 13.23
CA GLN A 442 19.32 2.45 14.43
C GLN A 442 20.11 1.55 15.35
N GLY A 443 20.05 1.84 16.64
CA GLY A 443 20.62 1.01 17.67
C GLY A 443 19.68 0.90 18.85
N ARG A 444 19.54 -0.30 19.38
CA ARG A 444 18.86 -0.59 20.64
C ARG A 444 19.80 -1.38 21.52
N TRP A 445 19.90 -0.95 22.76
CA TRP A 445 20.69 -1.59 23.81
C TRP A 445 19.77 -1.86 24.97
N GLY A 446 19.79 -3.07 25.50
CA GLY A 446 18.97 -3.45 26.63
C GLY A 446 19.66 -4.46 27.53
N PHE A 447 19.39 -4.36 28.80
CA PHE A 447 19.75 -5.33 29.81
C PHE A 447 18.53 -6.15 30.20
N ASP A 448 18.61 -7.46 30.09
CA ASP A 448 17.62 -8.43 30.56
C ASP A 448 18.20 -9.07 31.85
N TRP A 449 17.62 -8.72 32.97
CA TRP A 449 18.04 -9.18 34.29
C TRP A 449 16.90 -9.96 34.95
N ARG A 450 17.24 -11.14 35.49
CA ARG A 450 16.26 -12.04 36.14
C ARG A 450 16.65 -12.26 37.58
N PRO A 451 16.36 -11.29 38.52
CA PRO A 451 16.60 -11.46 39.92
C PRO A 451 15.66 -12.51 40.52
N GLY A 452 16.11 -13.76 40.60
CA GLY A 452 15.26 -14.89 41.05
C GLY A 452 14.30 -15.40 40.01
N ALA A 453 13.28 -16.17 40.46
CA ALA A 453 12.31 -16.80 39.60
C ALA A 453 11.11 -15.91 39.23
N THR A 454 10.87 -14.87 40.00
CA THR A 454 9.66 -14.06 39.96
C THR A 454 9.76 -12.87 39.00
N HIS A 455 10.92 -12.26 38.87
CA HIS A 455 11.09 -11.02 38.14
C HIS A 455 11.94 -11.19 36.89
N ARG A 456 11.56 -10.49 35.81
CA ARG A 456 12.37 -10.26 34.65
C ARG A 456 12.33 -8.80 34.30
N VAL A 457 13.38 -8.11 34.64
CA VAL A 457 13.53 -6.66 34.46
C VAL A 457 14.27 -6.39 33.15
N MET A 458 13.69 -5.59 32.28
CA MET A 458 14.32 -5.10 31.06
C MET A 458 14.41 -3.59 31.11
N VAL A 459 15.65 -3.07 30.97
CA VAL A 459 15.91 -1.62 30.91
C VAL A 459 16.80 -1.37 29.70
N GLY A 460 16.50 -0.32 28.97
CA GLY A 460 17.33 -0.01 27.82
C GLY A 460 16.98 1.30 27.13
N ALA A 461 17.70 1.53 26.05
CA ALA A 461 17.57 2.69 25.21
C ALA A 461 17.60 2.29 23.73
N ASP A 462 16.98 3.09 22.89
CA ASP A 462 17.20 3.06 21.46
C ASP A 462 17.48 4.47 20.92
N ALA A 463 18.26 4.52 19.85
CA ALA A 463 18.58 5.75 19.16
C ALA A 463 18.50 5.52 17.65
N TRP A 464 17.88 6.45 16.95
CA TRP A 464 17.72 6.43 15.50
C TRP A 464 18.25 7.73 14.92
N SER A 465 19.02 7.60 13.86
CA SER A 465 19.46 8.71 13.04
C SER A 465 19.05 8.42 11.60
N THR A 466 18.38 9.34 10.99
CA THR A 466 17.85 9.19 9.63
C THR A 466 18.34 10.36 8.79
N SER A 467 18.72 10.09 7.55
CA SER A 467 18.86 11.10 6.50
C SER A 467 17.75 10.83 5.47
N THR A 468 16.87 11.76 5.29
CA THR A 468 15.74 11.62 4.38
C THR A 468 15.68 12.79 3.41
N SER A 469 15.34 12.47 2.16
CA SER A 469 15.05 13.46 1.13
C SER A 469 13.81 13.04 0.35
N ARG A 470 13.01 14.01 -0.05
CA ARG A 470 11.88 13.83 -0.93
C ARG A 470 11.85 14.92 -1.97
N TYR A 471 11.58 14.52 -3.19
CA TYR A 471 11.23 15.37 -4.30
C TYR A 471 9.87 14.95 -4.82
N GLN A 472 8.95 15.87 -4.99
CA GLN A 472 7.66 15.65 -5.63
C GLN A 472 7.38 16.80 -6.56
N SER A 473 7.03 16.49 -7.80
CA SER A 473 6.61 17.44 -8.80
C SER A 473 5.22 17.05 -9.29
N ALA A 474 4.26 17.95 -9.15
CA ALA A 474 2.98 17.83 -9.86
C ALA A 474 3.22 18.31 -11.29
N MET A 475 3.14 17.40 -12.24
CA MET A 475 3.42 17.70 -13.66
C MET A 475 2.29 18.46 -14.35
N LEU A 476 1.26 18.84 -13.60
CA LEU A 476 0.09 19.54 -14.07
C LEU A 476 0.09 21.00 -13.58
N ASN A 477 0.10 21.92 -14.49
CA ASN A 477 -0.38 23.30 -14.41
C ASN A 477 0.17 24.27 -13.37
N GLN A 478 0.89 23.85 -12.34
CA GLN A 478 1.35 24.76 -11.30
C GLN A 478 2.73 24.36 -10.80
N ALA A 479 3.45 25.34 -10.29
CA ALA A 479 4.71 25.16 -9.58
C ALA A 479 4.53 24.38 -8.26
N ASN A 480 3.66 23.39 -8.25
CA ASN A 480 3.44 22.51 -7.09
C ASN A 480 4.53 21.45 -7.08
N PHE A 481 5.65 21.81 -6.54
CA PHE A 481 6.68 20.86 -6.16
C PHE A 481 6.84 20.89 -4.65
N GLU A 482 7.19 19.73 -4.11
CA GLU A 482 7.54 19.59 -2.72
C GLU A 482 8.93 18.99 -2.63
N VAL A 483 9.81 19.67 -1.96
CA VAL A 483 11.19 19.20 -1.78
C VAL A 483 11.59 19.42 -0.35
N PHE A 484 12.11 18.38 0.30
CA PHE A 484 12.76 18.54 1.59
C PHE A 484 13.94 17.60 1.74
N VAL A 485 14.91 18.04 2.52
CA VAL A 485 16.00 17.22 3.07
C VAL A 485 16.03 17.45 4.58
N ALA A 486 16.03 16.35 5.33
CA ALA A 486 16.05 16.43 6.79
C ALA A 486 16.95 15.34 7.38
N ARG A 487 17.42 15.59 8.59
CA ARG A 487 18.21 14.63 9.37
C ARG A 487 17.55 14.40 10.74
N PRO A 488 16.40 13.76 10.75
CA PRO A 488 15.69 13.50 11.98
C PRO A 488 16.45 12.51 12.86
N THR A 489 16.33 12.75 14.16
CA THR A 489 16.84 11.84 15.20
C THR A 489 15.73 11.48 16.16
N ARG A 490 15.77 10.27 16.69
CA ARG A 490 14.87 9.81 17.75
C ARG A 490 15.67 9.11 18.83
N VAL A 491 15.27 9.34 20.07
CA VAL A 491 15.79 8.64 21.23
C VAL A 491 14.61 8.07 22.00
N GLY A 492 14.73 6.80 22.40
CA GLY A 492 13.76 6.10 23.23
C GLY A 492 14.45 5.55 24.48
N LEU A 493 13.80 5.66 25.64
CA LEU A 493 14.18 5.00 26.87
C LEU A 493 13.05 4.09 27.30
N PHE A 494 13.35 2.89 27.74
CA PHE A 494 12.33 1.96 28.22
C PHE A 494 12.77 1.19 29.45
N ALA A 495 11.78 0.89 30.28
CA ALA A 495 11.93 -0.02 31.42
C ALA A 495 10.66 -0.85 31.54
N SER A 496 10.80 -2.13 31.85
CA SER A 496 9.68 -3.02 32.15
C SER A 496 10.10 -4.09 33.14
N ASP A 497 9.14 -4.55 33.93
CA ASP A 497 9.28 -5.69 34.82
C ASP A 497 8.12 -6.68 34.54
N ARG A 498 8.48 -7.89 34.17
CA ARG A 498 7.57 -9.01 34.05
C ARG A 498 7.68 -9.87 35.32
N MET A 499 6.59 -9.91 36.04
CA MET A 499 6.46 -10.62 37.31
C MET A 499 5.64 -11.89 37.18
N GLU A 500 6.20 -13.03 37.60
CA GLU A 500 5.52 -14.32 37.66
C GLU A 500 5.03 -14.55 39.07
N LEU A 501 3.72 -14.34 39.31
CA LEU A 501 3.07 -14.31 40.64
C LEU A 501 2.11 -15.52 40.77
N GLY A 502 2.64 -16.73 40.76
CA GLY A 502 1.85 -17.96 40.82
C GLY A 502 0.94 -18.13 39.61
N ALA A 503 -0.38 -17.96 39.78
CA ALA A 503 -1.35 -18.07 38.68
C ALA A 503 -1.37 -16.81 37.77
N ALA A 504 -0.70 -15.74 38.17
CA ALA A 504 -0.68 -14.49 37.43
C ALA A 504 0.70 -14.19 36.83
N VAL A 505 0.72 -13.64 35.63
CA VAL A 505 1.89 -13.00 35.03
C VAL A 505 1.53 -11.55 34.77
N LEU A 506 2.23 -10.64 35.40
CA LEU A 506 2.05 -9.20 35.28
C LEU A 506 3.28 -8.59 34.60
N ASP A 507 3.07 -7.81 33.54
CA ASP A 507 4.13 -7.04 32.88
C ASP A 507 3.76 -5.56 32.93
N VAL A 508 4.60 -4.77 33.59
CA VAL A 508 4.44 -3.32 33.72
C VAL A 508 5.63 -2.65 33.08
N GLY A 509 5.38 -1.69 32.22
CA GLY A 509 6.46 -0.99 31.54
C GLY A 509 6.13 0.46 31.22
N VAL A 510 7.18 1.24 31.06
CA VAL A 510 7.09 2.63 30.61
C VAL A 510 8.14 2.87 29.53
N ARG A 511 7.75 3.68 28.56
CA ARG A 511 8.65 4.12 27.50
C ARG A 511 8.54 5.64 27.31
N TYR A 512 9.67 6.28 27.17
CA TYR A 512 9.81 7.69 26.79
C TYR A 512 10.39 7.76 25.39
N ASP A 513 9.77 8.54 24.50
CA ASP A 513 10.26 8.80 23.15
C ASP A 513 10.38 10.29 22.89
N ARG A 514 11.47 10.70 22.25
CA ARG A 514 11.72 12.07 21.80
C ARG A 514 12.16 12.06 20.33
N ILE A 515 11.51 12.88 19.51
CA ILE A 515 11.87 13.13 18.10
C ILE A 515 12.39 14.55 17.95
N THR A 516 13.52 14.69 17.25
CA THR A 516 14.04 15.95 16.73
C THR A 516 14.03 15.86 15.21
N PRO A 517 13.20 16.63 14.49
CA PRO A 517 13.00 16.45 13.04
C PRO A 517 14.20 16.81 12.17
N GLY A 518 15.10 17.66 12.66
CA GLY A 518 16.36 18.00 11.98
C GLY A 518 16.18 18.72 10.63
N GLY A 519 15.05 19.42 10.45
CA GLY A 519 14.72 20.23 9.28
C GLY A 519 14.18 21.59 9.73
N GLU A 520 13.71 22.36 8.78
CA GLU A 520 13.22 23.72 8.99
C GLU A 520 11.86 23.91 8.33
N PHE A 521 11.07 24.84 8.85
CA PHE A 521 9.78 25.27 8.32
C PHE A 521 9.73 26.77 8.11
N PRO A 522 8.95 27.25 7.14
CA PRO A 522 8.67 28.66 7.05
C PRO A 522 7.84 29.13 8.24
N THR A 523 8.14 30.29 8.78
CA THR A 523 7.35 30.92 9.85
C THR A 523 5.94 31.24 9.38
N THR A 524 5.82 31.62 8.11
CA THR A 524 4.55 31.84 7.41
C THR A 524 4.56 30.95 6.18
N PRO A 525 3.81 29.84 6.16
CA PRO A 525 3.66 29.02 4.96
C PRO A 525 2.92 29.78 3.88
N GLY A 526 3.07 29.37 2.63
CA GLY A 526 2.46 30.02 1.48
C GLY A 526 3.50 30.57 0.52
N ARG A 527 3.31 31.73 -0.05
CA ARG A 527 4.20 32.32 -1.06
C ARG A 527 5.61 32.65 -0.51
N ILE A 528 6.41 31.63 -0.30
CA ILE A 528 7.74 31.73 0.28
C ILE A 528 8.71 32.37 -0.71
N TYR A 529 8.61 32.00 -1.99
CA TYR A 529 9.50 32.44 -3.06
C TYR A 529 8.95 33.61 -3.85
N THR A 530 7.67 33.78 -3.90
CA THR A 530 6.97 34.80 -4.68
C THR A 530 6.36 35.90 -3.82
N ASN A 531 6.84 36.09 -2.61
CA ASN A 531 6.40 37.20 -1.75
C ASN A 531 6.64 38.56 -2.43
N PRO A 532 5.60 39.39 -2.62
CA PRO A 532 5.74 40.69 -3.26
C PRO A 532 6.74 41.62 -2.60
N ALA A 533 6.99 41.45 -1.30
CA ALA A 533 7.90 42.30 -0.56
C ALA A 533 9.37 42.19 -1.03
N TRP A 534 9.79 41.04 -1.54
CA TRP A 534 11.15 40.83 -2.04
C TRP A 534 11.24 40.50 -3.53
N LEU A 535 10.14 40.39 -4.26
CA LEU A 535 10.15 40.20 -5.71
C LEU A 535 10.94 41.31 -6.47
N PRO A 536 10.83 42.58 -6.09
CA PRO A 536 11.65 43.63 -6.71
C PRO A 536 13.14 43.38 -6.52
N THR A 537 13.56 42.91 -5.35
CA THR A 537 14.96 42.55 -5.04
C THR A 537 15.39 41.34 -5.86
N ALA A 538 14.54 40.34 -6.03
CA ALA A 538 14.81 39.17 -6.90
C ALA A 538 15.12 39.59 -8.36
N ALA A 539 14.61 40.70 -8.82
CA ALA A 539 14.88 41.23 -10.17
C ALA A 539 16.28 41.84 -10.33
N THR A 540 16.94 42.24 -9.23
CA THR A 540 18.14 43.02 -9.25
C THR A 540 19.29 42.42 -8.44
N ASP A 541 19.04 41.65 -7.40
CA ASP A 541 20.03 41.09 -6.48
C ASP A 541 19.63 39.69 -5.99
N ASP A 542 20.26 38.67 -6.54
CA ASP A 542 20.02 37.27 -6.21
C ASP A 542 20.41 36.93 -4.77
N ALA A 543 21.45 37.52 -4.22
CA ALA A 543 21.92 37.22 -2.88
C ALA A 543 21.01 37.81 -1.81
N ALA A 544 20.54 39.03 -2.01
CA ALA A 544 19.57 39.68 -1.12
C ALA A 544 18.21 38.95 -1.15
N TYR A 545 17.77 38.48 -2.32
CA TYR A 545 16.59 37.67 -2.46
C TYR A 545 16.74 36.35 -1.70
N ALA A 546 17.80 35.59 -1.91
CA ALA A 546 18.06 34.33 -1.22
C ALA A 546 18.13 34.53 0.32
N SER A 547 18.72 35.64 0.77
CA SER A 547 18.76 36.01 2.19
C SER A 547 17.36 36.27 2.74
N SER A 548 16.49 36.96 2.00
CA SER A 548 15.10 37.25 2.38
C SER A 548 14.29 35.92 2.50
N VAL A 549 14.45 35.02 1.54
CA VAL A 549 13.83 33.68 1.60
C VAL A 549 14.35 32.91 2.81
N ALA A 550 15.65 32.88 3.04
CA ALA A 550 16.25 32.17 4.16
C ALA A 550 15.75 32.68 5.53
N ALA A 551 15.51 33.97 5.65
CA ALA A 551 15.09 34.61 6.90
C ALA A 551 13.69 34.19 7.38
N VAL A 552 12.84 33.66 6.51
CA VAL A 552 11.50 33.20 6.90
C VAL A 552 11.47 31.77 7.41
N PHE A 553 12.60 31.06 7.39
CA PHE A 553 12.67 29.69 7.89
C PHE A 553 13.14 29.61 9.34
N THR A 554 12.58 28.63 10.06
CA THR A 554 12.95 28.35 11.46
C THR A 554 13.07 26.85 11.67
N LYS A 555 13.87 26.47 12.66
CA LYS A 555 14.07 25.05 12.99
C LYS A 555 12.78 24.41 13.46
N ALA A 556 12.55 23.18 13.01
CA ALA A 556 11.43 22.36 13.45
C ALA A 556 11.49 22.04 14.94
N GLY A 557 10.36 22.13 15.60
CA GLY A 557 10.22 21.85 17.03
C GLY A 557 10.41 20.37 17.38
N THR A 558 10.87 20.08 18.61
CA THR A 558 10.97 18.72 19.12
C THR A 558 9.65 18.24 19.70
N SER A 559 9.38 16.92 19.60
CA SER A 559 8.22 16.29 20.25
C SER A 559 8.68 15.18 21.19
N ALA A 560 8.11 15.11 22.38
CA ALA A 560 8.39 14.04 23.33
C ALA A 560 7.12 13.57 24.02
N ALA A 561 7.06 12.29 24.38
CA ALA A 561 5.92 11.72 25.07
C ALA A 561 6.28 10.45 25.86
N LEU A 562 5.46 10.14 26.86
CA LEU A 562 5.52 8.92 27.67
C LEU A 562 4.41 7.95 27.25
N SER A 563 4.75 6.65 27.27
CA SER A 563 3.82 5.57 26.96
C SER A 563 3.88 4.46 28.01
N PRO A 564 3.02 4.54 29.07
CA PRO A 564 2.87 3.47 30.05
C PRO A 564 2.10 2.29 29.45
N ARG A 565 2.43 1.08 29.92
CA ARG A 565 1.82 -0.18 29.47
C ARG A 565 1.72 -1.16 30.63
N ILE A 566 0.56 -1.82 30.75
CA ILE A 566 0.30 -2.86 31.73
C ILE A 566 -0.37 -4.04 31.01
N ARG A 567 0.15 -5.23 31.25
CA ARG A 567 -0.37 -6.48 30.71
C ARG A 567 -0.45 -7.51 31.82
N LEU A 568 -1.60 -8.16 31.96
CA LEU A 568 -1.83 -9.19 32.95
C LEU A 568 -2.34 -10.45 32.23
N ALA A 569 -1.79 -11.59 32.54
CA ALA A 569 -2.38 -12.89 32.24
C ALA A 569 -2.63 -13.63 33.55
N TYR A 570 -3.79 -14.24 33.68
CA TYR A 570 -4.22 -14.95 34.89
C TYR A 570 -4.79 -16.31 34.52
N ALA A 571 -4.23 -17.37 35.10
CA ALA A 571 -4.76 -18.72 34.96
C ALA A 571 -5.98 -18.86 35.88
N VAL A 572 -7.18 -18.80 35.29
CA VAL A 572 -8.48 -18.89 36.02
C VAL A 572 -8.71 -20.28 36.50
N SER A 573 -8.38 -21.27 35.67
CA SER A 573 -8.48 -22.71 35.97
C SER A 573 -7.54 -23.49 35.02
N PRO A 574 -7.30 -24.78 35.28
CA PRO A 574 -6.61 -25.61 34.34
C PRO A 574 -7.26 -25.57 32.95
N GLY A 575 -6.53 -25.05 31.96
CA GLY A 575 -7.02 -24.87 30.58
C GLY A 575 -7.79 -23.58 30.29
N VAL A 576 -8.00 -22.69 31.27
CA VAL A 576 -8.65 -21.39 31.07
C VAL A 576 -7.73 -20.26 31.56
N SER A 577 -7.41 -19.33 30.70
CA SER A 577 -6.68 -18.12 31.09
C SER A 577 -7.39 -16.85 30.63
N ALA A 578 -7.34 -15.82 31.46
CA ALA A 578 -7.78 -14.48 31.15
C ALA A 578 -6.56 -13.58 30.94
N ARG A 579 -6.67 -12.62 30.04
CA ARG A 579 -5.66 -11.58 29.85
C ARG A 579 -6.30 -10.20 29.82
N LEU A 580 -5.57 -9.21 30.32
CA LEU A 580 -5.97 -7.82 30.33
C LEU A 580 -4.76 -6.98 29.95
N GLY A 581 -4.94 -6.05 29.05
CA GLY A 581 -3.93 -5.12 28.61
C GLY A 581 -4.45 -3.69 28.59
N TYR A 582 -3.66 -2.79 29.10
CA TYR A 582 -3.79 -1.36 28.87
C TYR A 582 -2.45 -0.80 28.43
N GLY A 583 -2.47 0.01 27.37
CA GLY A 583 -1.26 0.68 26.94
C GLY A 583 -1.54 1.94 26.17
N ARG A 584 -0.73 2.95 26.44
CA ARG A 584 -0.59 4.09 25.56
C ARG A 584 0.58 3.83 24.63
N THR A 585 0.35 3.88 23.32
CA THR A 585 1.39 3.68 22.31
C THR A 585 1.53 4.93 21.47
N LEU A 586 2.76 5.21 21.08
CA LEU A 586 3.09 6.37 20.27
C LEU A 586 3.40 5.90 18.85
N GLU A 587 2.93 6.63 17.86
CA GLU A 587 3.30 6.48 16.45
C GLU A 587 3.98 7.76 16.00
N ALA A 588 5.20 7.61 15.49
CA ALA A 588 5.92 8.71 14.88
C ALA A 588 5.27 9.14 13.56
N PRO A 589 5.17 10.44 13.28
CA PRO A 589 4.70 10.91 11.98
C PRO A 589 5.65 10.45 10.87
N SER A 590 5.09 10.23 9.66
CA SER A 590 5.94 10.10 8.49
C SER A 590 6.64 11.43 8.19
N TRP A 591 7.85 11.37 7.66
CA TRP A 591 8.58 12.59 7.32
C TRP A 591 7.88 13.37 6.22
N ALA A 592 7.21 12.68 5.28
CA ALA A 592 6.38 13.33 4.28
C ALA A 592 5.21 14.12 4.90
N THR A 593 4.59 13.58 5.98
CA THR A 593 3.54 14.32 6.71
C THR A 593 4.14 15.47 7.53
N TYR A 594 5.32 15.25 8.14
CA TYR A 594 5.97 16.24 8.98
C TYR A 594 6.41 17.48 8.20
N PHE A 595 6.94 17.25 6.98
CA PHE A 595 7.45 18.31 6.09
C PHE A 595 6.49 18.63 4.93
N GLN A 596 5.22 18.24 5.04
CA GLN A 596 4.24 18.46 3.98
C GLN A 596 4.12 19.94 3.65
N LEU A 597 4.35 20.29 2.37
CA LEU A 597 4.32 21.63 1.82
C LEU A 597 5.20 22.67 2.54
N SER A 598 6.15 22.22 3.39
CA SER A 598 7.04 23.12 4.12
C SER A 598 7.94 23.94 3.22
N ASN A 599 8.09 23.55 1.96
CA ASN A 599 8.98 24.18 0.98
C ASN A 599 8.26 24.39 -0.38
N ALA A 600 6.96 24.57 -0.35
CA ALA A 600 6.16 24.83 -1.53
C ALA A 600 5.69 26.28 -1.54
N ASP A 601 5.69 26.87 -2.73
CA ASP A 601 5.16 28.22 -2.95
C ASP A 601 3.68 28.10 -3.35
N LEU A 602 2.81 28.24 -2.38
CA LEU A 602 1.36 28.07 -2.56
C LEU A 602 0.64 29.39 -2.65
N ASP A 603 -0.43 29.39 -3.43
CA ASP A 603 -1.37 30.49 -3.41
C ASP A 603 -2.19 30.48 -2.10
N PHE A 604 -2.29 31.61 -1.41
CA PHE A 604 -3.06 31.77 -0.18
C PHE A 604 -4.57 31.51 -0.37
N THR A 605 -5.04 31.51 -1.59
CA THR A 605 -6.45 31.18 -1.89
C THR A 605 -6.72 29.66 -1.80
N ASN A 606 -5.68 28.84 -1.73
CA ASN A 606 -5.81 27.39 -1.69
C ASN A 606 -5.97 26.88 -0.26
N THR A 607 -7.16 27.02 0.31
CA THR A 607 -7.51 26.51 1.65
C THR A 607 -7.59 24.98 1.72
N SER A 608 -7.50 24.28 0.57
CA SER A 608 -7.54 22.82 0.53
C SER A 608 -6.20 22.16 0.79
N SER A 609 -5.11 22.91 0.77
CA SER A 609 -3.77 22.37 1.01
C SER A 609 -3.45 22.24 2.51
N PHE A 610 -2.78 21.15 2.89
CA PHE A 610 -2.43 20.90 4.28
C PHE A 610 -0.92 21.10 4.51
N PHE A 611 -0.59 21.87 5.55
CA PHE A 611 0.80 22.10 5.96
C PHE A 611 1.20 21.22 7.12
N GLY A 612 2.31 20.51 6.98
CA GLY A 612 3.00 19.90 8.09
C GLY A 612 3.80 21.00 8.83
N ARG A 613 3.49 21.21 10.09
CA ARG A 613 4.23 22.10 10.96
C ARG A 613 4.06 21.67 12.40
N ASP A 614 5.16 21.43 13.07
CA ASP A 614 5.16 21.00 14.49
C ASP A 614 4.28 19.77 14.76
N VAL A 615 4.21 18.86 13.77
CA VAL A 615 3.42 17.64 13.87
C VAL A 615 3.95 16.78 15.01
N LYS A 616 3.07 16.37 15.93
CA LYS A 616 3.41 15.59 17.11
C LYS A 616 3.18 14.10 16.91
N PHE A 617 3.67 13.29 17.84
CA PHE A 617 3.30 11.88 17.92
C PHE A 617 1.78 11.71 17.93
N LYS A 618 1.29 10.74 17.20
CA LYS A 618 -0.05 10.20 17.43
C LYS A 618 0.03 9.26 18.63
N ALA A 619 -0.75 9.55 19.68
CA ALA A 619 -0.81 8.73 20.87
C ALA A 619 -2.12 7.96 20.88
N ALA A 620 -2.06 6.63 20.79
CA ALA A 620 -3.21 5.75 20.83
C ALA A 620 -3.27 5.05 22.18
N SER A 621 -4.41 5.13 22.87
CA SER A 621 -4.70 4.29 24.04
C SER A 621 -5.44 3.04 23.57
N GLN A 622 -5.06 1.91 24.13
CA GLN A 622 -5.66 0.63 23.82
C GLN A 622 -5.99 -0.13 25.11
N PHE A 623 -7.20 -0.68 25.15
CA PHE A 623 -7.63 -1.65 26.14
C PHE A 623 -7.89 -2.98 25.45
N ASP A 624 -7.45 -4.06 26.05
CA ASP A 624 -7.61 -5.41 25.52
C ASP A 624 -7.98 -6.34 26.67
N PHE A 625 -9.08 -7.06 26.53
CA PHE A 625 -9.49 -8.12 27.43
C PHE A 625 -9.68 -9.40 26.64
N GLY A 626 -9.04 -10.49 27.03
CA GLY A 626 -9.14 -11.75 26.34
C GLY A 626 -9.36 -12.93 27.29
N LEU A 627 -10.04 -13.94 26.77
CA LEU A 627 -10.25 -15.22 27.41
C LEU A 627 -9.81 -16.33 26.47
N ARG A 628 -8.94 -17.20 26.95
CA ARG A 628 -8.51 -18.39 26.21
C ARG A 628 -8.90 -19.63 26.99
N SER A 629 -9.57 -20.58 26.31
CA SER A 629 -10.08 -21.78 26.89
C SER A 629 -9.76 -22.99 26.05
N ALA A 630 -9.23 -24.03 26.69
CA ALA A 630 -9.13 -25.36 26.11
C ALA A 630 -10.50 -26.05 26.24
N LEU A 631 -11.16 -26.33 25.11
CA LEU A 631 -12.49 -26.95 25.05
C LEU A 631 -12.45 -28.48 25.08
N GLY A 632 -11.28 -29.09 25.27
CA GLY A 632 -11.07 -30.54 25.16
C GLY A 632 -11.02 -31.04 23.71
N ARG A 633 -10.73 -32.32 23.51
CA ARG A 633 -10.63 -32.96 22.16
C ARG A 633 -9.76 -32.18 21.14
N GLY A 634 -8.70 -31.51 21.63
CA GLY A 634 -7.77 -30.78 20.80
C GLY A 634 -8.25 -29.39 20.30
N ALA A 635 -9.34 -28.87 20.87
CA ALA A 635 -9.86 -27.55 20.53
C ALA A 635 -9.44 -26.49 21.55
N VAL A 636 -9.07 -25.31 21.07
CA VAL A 636 -8.77 -24.12 21.88
C VAL A 636 -9.55 -22.94 21.31
N LEU A 637 -10.30 -22.25 22.17
CA LEU A 637 -11.03 -21.03 21.85
C LEU A 637 -10.28 -19.84 22.46
N ASP A 638 -10.08 -18.81 21.69
CA ASP A 638 -9.53 -17.52 22.11
C ASP A 638 -10.52 -16.42 21.71
N VAL A 639 -11.00 -15.65 22.68
CA VAL A 639 -11.89 -14.50 22.46
C VAL A 639 -11.29 -13.27 23.09
N ALA A 640 -11.26 -12.18 22.35
CA ALA A 640 -10.76 -10.88 22.84
C ALA A 640 -11.73 -9.76 22.50
N ALA A 641 -12.05 -8.94 23.49
CA ALA A 641 -12.72 -7.65 23.30
C ALA A 641 -11.69 -6.53 23.44
N TYR A 642 -11.82 -5.50 22.63
CA TYR A 642 -10.87 -4.40 22.63
C TYR A 642 -11.54 -3.04 22.41
N TYR A 643 -10.91 -2.02 22.95
CA TYR A 643 -11.10 -0.61 22.60
C TYR A 643 -9.75 -0.02 22.21
N LYS A 644 -9.73 0.81 21.18
CA LYS A 644 -8.51 1.44 20.68
C LYS A 644 -8.81 2.81 20.11
N ASP A 645 -8.02 3.81 20.51
CA ASP A 645 -7.97 5.09 19.83
C ASP A 645 -7.30 4.95 18.46
N LEU A 646 -7.81 5.69 17.47
CA LEU A 646 -7.30 5.73 16.09
C LEU A 646 -6.92 7.16 15.72
N PRO A 647 -5.93 7.78 16.40
CA PRO A 647 -5.59 9.17 16.15
C PRO A 647 -5.14 9.36 14.69
N GLN A 648 -5.59 10.44 14.08
CA GLN A 648 -5.29 10.80 12.69
C GLN A 648 -4.80 12.24 12.62
N TYR A 649 -4.07 12.56 11.54
CA TYR A 649 -3.78 13.95 11.23
C TYR A 649 -4.92 14.54 10.42
N VAL A 650 -5.37 15.71 10.83
CA VAL A 650 -6.40 16.50 10.16
C VAL A 650 -5.90 17.94 9.99
N GLY A 651 -6.37 18.60 8.95
CA GLY A 651 -6.13 20.02 8.77
C GLY A 651 -7.00 20.84 9.72
N ARG A 652 -6.39 21.82 10.37
CA ARG A 652 -7.07 22.84 11.18
C ARG A 652 -6.75 24.21 10.61
N LEU A 653 -7.76 24.99 10.35
CA LEU A 653 -7.59 26.39 9.96
C LEU A 653 -6.85 27.14 11.09
N THR A 654 -5.74 27.73 10.70
CA THR A 654 -4.85 28.45 11.60
C THR A 654 -4.54 29.80 10.96
N PRO A 655 -4.76 30.92 11.67
CA PRO A 655 -4.47 32.23 11.14
C PRO A 655 -2.96 32.49 11.07
N PHE A 656 -2.52 32.99 9.94
CA PHE A 656 -1.16 33.49 9.71
C PHE A 656 -1.22 34.93 9.23
N ALA A 657 -0.20 35.70 9.50
CA ALA A 657 -0.09 37.04 8.95
C ALA A 657 -0.10 36.99 7.40
N ASP A 658 -0.91 37.81 6.80
CA ASP A 658 -0.93 37.93 5.34
C ASP A 658 0.32 38.71 4.88
N PRO A 659 1.23 38.09 4.12
CA PRO A 659 2.43 38.76 3.64
C PRO A 659 2.13 39.85 2.58
N PHE A 660 0.90 39.90 2.05
CA PHE A 660 0.51 40.86 1.03
C PHE A 660 -0.23 42.07 1.62
N ASN A 661 -0.91 41.87 2.75
CA ASN A 661 -1.71 42.89 3.42
C ASN A 661 -1.29 42.99 4.88
N PRO A 662 -0.29 43.81 5.23
CA PRO A 662 0.15 43.98 6.60
C PRO A 662 -1.01 44.39 7.54
N GLY A 663 -1.24 43.58 8.54
CA GLY A 663 -2.36 43.75 9.48
C GLY A 663 -3.51 42.78 9.29
N ASP A 664 -3.59 42.09 8.16
CA ASP A 664 -4.58 41.06 7.91
C ASP A 664 -4.01 39.64 8.22
N THR A 665 -4.93 38.67 8.31
CA THR A 665 -4.57 37.26 8.51
C THR A 665 -5.20 36.39 7.44
N VAL A 666 -4.49 35.32 7.07
CA VAL A 666 -4.97 34.29 6.15
C VAL A 666 -5.05 32.97 6.90
N ASP A 667 -6.19 32.30 6.79
CA ASP A 667 -6.40 30.99 7.39
C ASP A 667 -5.83 29.88 6.50
N LEU A 668 -4.85 29.16 7.01
CA LEU A 668 -4.26 28.00 6.34
C LEU A 668 -4.54 26.73 7.12
N ASN A 669 -4.72 25.61 6.41
CA ASN A 669 -4.91 24.31 7.02
C ASN A 669 -3.59 23.73 7.53
N VAL A 670 -3.38 23.75 8.84
CA VAL A 670 -2.21 23.13 9.49
C VAL A 670 -2.56 21.76 10.02
N LEU A 671 -1.70 20.76 9.75
CA LEU A 671 -1.89 19.41 10.23
C LEU A 671 -1.76 19.33 11.77
N THR A 672 -2.78 18.79 12.38
CA THR A 672 -2.83 18.54 13.82
C THR A 672 -3.34 17.12 14.08
N VAL A 673 -3.09 16.60 15.29
CA VAL A 673 -3.61 15.29 15.70
C VAL A 673 -5.06 15.43 16.13
N PHE A 674 -5.90 14.57 15.56
CA PHE A 674 -7.29 14.41 15.94
C PHE A 674 -7.46 13.08 16.70
N ASP A 675 -7.86 13.14 17.96
CA ASP A 675 -7.84 12.01 18.91
C ASP A 675 -9.21 11.32 19.10
N LYS A 676 -10.26 11.80 18.46
CA LYS A 676 -11.62 11.29 18.64
C LYS A 676 -11.96 9.98 17.92
N PRO A 677 -11.34 9.61 16.78
CA PRO A 677 -11.62 8.33 16.15
C PRO A 677 -11.26 7.17 17.08
N SER A 678 -12.14 6.19 17.18
CA SER A 678 -11.91 5.01 18.01
C SER A 678 -12.50 3.76 17.36
N ALA A 679 -11.96 2.61 17.70
CA ALA A 679 -12.46 1.29 17.33
C ALA A 679 -12.82 0.48 18.58
N LEU A 680 -13.99 -0.12 18.55
CA LEU A 680 -14.44 -1.12 19.53
C LEU A 680 -14.73 -2.40 18.77
N GLY A 681 -14.30 -3.55 19.30
CA GLY A 681 -14.54 -4.79 18.60
C GLY A 681 -14.34 -6.03 19.47
N VAL A 682 -14.72 -7.16 18.86
CA VAL A 682 -14.52 -8.49 19.40
C VAL A 682 -13.88 -9.36 18.34
N ASP A 683 -12.83 -10.07 18.73
CA ASP A 683 -12.12 -11.07 17.97
C ASP A 683 -12.35 -12.44 18.59
N ALA A 684 -12.65 -13.44 17.79
CA ALA A 684 -12.78 -14.83 18.23
C ALA A 684 -11.97 -15.73 17.30
N ARG A 685 -11.27 -16.70 17.86
CA ARG A 685 -10.55 -17.72 17.11
C ARG A 685 -10.72 -19.07 17.78
N ILE A 686 -10.99 -20.07 16.98
CA ILE A 686 -10.97 -21.48 17.42
C ILE A 686 -9.91 -22.21 16.61
N ASP A 687 -9.01 -22.89 17.31
CA ASP A 687 -8.02 -23.79 16.71
C ASP A 687 -8.38 -25.23 17.14
N TRP A 688 -8.47 -26.13 16.19
CA TRP A 688 -8.82 -27.53 16.43
C TRP A 688 -7.87 -28.46 15.69
N ARG A 689 -7.50 -29.57 16.37
CA ARG A 689 -6.68 -30.62 15.80
C ARG A 689 -7.29 -31.98 16.10
N ALA A 690 -7.48 -32.79 15.06
CA ALA A 690 -7.87 -34.18 15.16
C ALA A 690 -6.69 -35.06 14.73
N GLY A 691 -5.98 -35.58 15.70
CA GLY A 691 -4.77 -36.36 15.47
C GLY A 691 -3.66 -35.57 14.75
N ALA A 692 -2.82 -36.25 14.00
CA ALA A 692 -1.76 -35.64 13.21
C ALA A 692 -2.19 -35.26 11.79
N TRP A 693 -3.39 -35.69 11.37
CA TRP A 693 -3.83 -35.64 9.99
C TRP A 693 -4.78 -34.47 9.64
N LEU A 694 -5.44 -33.88 10.63
CA LEU A 694 -6.37 -32.77 10.39
C LEU A 694 -6.17 -31.64 11.40
N ALA A 695 -5.95 -30.44 10.90
CA ALA A 695 -5.92 -29.21 11.67
C ALA A 695 -6.88 -28.20 11.04
N ALA A 696 -7.64 -27.51 11.86
CA ALA A 696 -8.53 -26.44 11.43
C ALA A 696 -8.39 -25.23 12.34
N SER A 697 -8.46 -24.04 11.76
CA SER A 697 -8.52 -22.78 12.48
C SER A 697 -9.60 -21.93 11.85
N ALA A 698 -10.47 -21.34 12.67
CA ALA A 698 -11.46 -20.37 12.21
C ALA A 698 -11.37 -19.11 13.06
N ALA A 699 -11.43 -17.96 12.41
CA ALA A 699 -11.36 -16.65 13.02
C ALA A 699 -12.56 -15.79 12.59
N TYR A 700 -13.11 -15.04 13.51
CA TYR A 700 -14.15 -14.06 13.28
C TYR A 700 -13.82 -12.78 14.02
N SER A 701 -14.04 -11.67 13.36
CA SER A 701 -13.88 -10.35 13.96
C SER A 701 -15.07 -9.48 13.61
N VAL A 702 -15.53 -8.75 14.60
CA VAL A 702 -16.49 -7.67 14.42
C VAL A 702 -15.90 -6.39 15.02
N SER A 703 -15.93 -5.32 14.25
CA SER A 703 -15.42 -4.01 14.69
C SER A 703 -16.39 -2.90 14.32
N ARG A 704 -16.54 -1.95 15.23
CA ARG A 704 -17.24 -0.69 14.99
C ARG A 704 -16.25 0.46 15.16
N VAL A 705 -16.05 1.19 14.10
CA VAL A 705 -15.23 2.41 14.13
C VAL A 705 -16.14 3.61 14.27
N ARG A 706 -15.84 4.47 15.24
CA ARG A 706 -16.50 5.74 15.50
C ARG A 706 -15.55 6.86 15.05
N THR A 707 -15.96 7.63 14.07
CA THR A 707 -15.17 8.75 13.57
C THR A 707 -16.06 9.78 12.93
N ASP A 708 -15.73 11.05 13.15
CA ASP A 708 -16.28 12.19 12.43
C ASP A 708 -15.43 12.50 11.18
N VAL A 709 -14.32 11.80 11.01
CA VAL A 709 -13.41 11.90 9.88
C VAL A 709 -13.61 10.67 8.99
N THR A 710 -13.50 10.84 7.69
CA THR A 710 -13.67 9.77 6.70
C THR A 710 -12.61 8.68 6.82
N VAL A 711 -12.86 7.66 7.63
CA VAL A 711 -12.06 6.42 7.63
C VAL A 711 -12.58 5.51 6.53
N ARG A 712 -11.82 5.35 5.46
CA ARG A 712 -12.25 4.68 4.23
C ARG A 712 -12.07 3.17 4.20
N ASP A 713 -11.26 2.61 5.11
CA ASP A 713 -10.74 1.25 4.97
C ASP A 713 -11.14 0.33 6.12
N VAL A 714 -12.36 0.47 6.64
CA VAL A 714 -12.82 -0.32 7.79
C VAL A 714 -13.87 -1.33 7.40
N THR A 715 -13.50 -2.61 7.47
CA THR A 715 -14.48 -3.71 7.41
C THR A 715 -15.13 -3.90 8.78
N THR A 716 -16.44 -4.08 8.80
CA THR A 716 -17.17 -4.34 10.05
C THR A 716 -17.04 -5.79 10.48
N HIS A 717 -17.13 -6.71 9.54
CA HIS A 717 -17.07 -8.15 9.77
C HIS A 717 -15.97 -8.78 8.93
N ALA A 718 -15.13 -9.59 9.54
CA ALA A 718 -14.13 -10.41 8.86
C ALA A 718 -14.22 -11.85 9.36
N VAL A 719 -14.27 -12.78 8.43
CA VAL A 719 -14.28 -14.24 8.66
C VAL A 719 -13.09 -14.83 7.94
N ALA A 720 -12.34 -15.68 8.61
CA ALA A 720 -11.27 -16.44 7.99
C ALA A 720 -11.27 -17.88 8.51
N ALA A 721 -10.88 -18.83 7.67
CA ALA A 721 -10.63 -20.20 8.10
C ALA A 721 -9.47 -20.80 7.33
N LEU A 722 -8.76 -21.71 7.99
CA LEU A 722 -7.72 -22.55 7.42
C LEU A 722 -8.02 -24.00 7.82
N VAL A 723 -8.10 -24.88 6.85
CA VAL A 723 -8.21 -26.33 7.07
C VAL A 723 -7.04 -26.99 6.39
N THR A 724 -6.24 -27.73 7.15
CA THR A 724 -5.09 -28.48 6.68
C THR A 724 -5.35 -29.94 6.91
N PHE A 725 -5.40 -30.71 5.84
CA PHE A 725 -5.41 -32.17 5.86
C PHE A 725 -4.04 -32.67 5.43
N THR A 726 -3.49 -33.64 6.13
CA THR A 726 -2.24 -34.30 5.75
C THR A 726 -2.44 -35.82 5.88
N ALA A 727 -2.38 -36.52 4.76
CA ALA A 727 -2.54 -37.96 4.76
C ALA A 727 -1.39 -38.62 5.56
N PRO A 728 -1.71 -39.51 6.49
CA PRO A 728 -0.72 -40.26 7.26
C PRO A 728 0.23 -41.06 6.36
N ALA A 729 1.48 -41.21 6.76
CA ALA A 729 2.49 -41.93 5.99
C ALA A 729 2.18 -43.43 5.86
N ASP A 730 1.43 -43.97 6.80
CA ASP A 730 1.02 -45.38 6.91
C ASP A 730 -0.31 -45.67 6.21
N TRP A 731 -0.91 -44.69 5.54
CA TRP A 731 -2.22 -44.81 4.90
C TRP A 731 -2.23 -45.64 3.60
N SER A 732 -1.14 -46.29 3.30
CA SER A 732 -0.98 -47.02 2.05
C SER A 732 -1.90 -48.25 1.90
N GLY A 733 -2.24 -48.96 2.99
CA GLY A 733 -3.20 -50.11 2.98
C GLY A 733 -3.07 -51.11 1.84
N GLY A 734 -1.94 -51.08 1.09
CA GLY A 734 -1.72 -51.93 -0.07
C GLY A 734 -2.60 -51.62 -1.29
N THR A 735 -3.38 -50.52 -1.25
CA THR A 735 -4.25 -50.12 -2.36
C THR A 735 -3.62 -48.99 -3.19
N LEU A 736 -3.96 -48.91 -4.46
CA LEU A 736 -3.50 -47.87 -5.39
C LEU A 736 -3.88 -46.49 -4.90
N LEU A 737 -5.08 -46.35 -4.34
CA LEU A 737 -5.58 -45.08 -3.74
C LEU A 737 -4.76 -44.73 -2.48
N GLY A 738 -4.37 -45.69 -1.66
CA GLY A 738 -3.51 -45.45 -0.52
C GLY A 738 -2.11 -45.00 -0.91
N THR A 739 -1.51 -45.54 -1.96
CA THR A 739 -0.21 -45.11 -2.48
C THR A 739 -0.28 -43.70 -3.05
N VAL A 740 -1.37 -43.32 -3.72
CA VAL A 740 -1.59 -41.96 -4.23
C VAL A 740 -1.83 -41.00 -3.08
N ALA A 741 -2.54 -41.40 -2.03
CA ALA A 741 -2.84 -40.53 -0.89
C ALA A 741 -1.65 -40.32 0.05
N GLN A 742 -0.72 -41.27 0.13
CA GLN A 742 0.46 -41.15 1.00
C GLN A 742 1.28 -39.89 0.69
N GLY A 743 1.56 -39.06 1.71
CA GLY A 743 2.28 -37.81 1.56
C GLY A 743 1.47 -36.70 0.85
N LEU A 744 0.15 -36.88 0.67
CA LEU A 744 -0.75 -35.87 0.18
C LEU A 744 -1.09 -34.90 1.31
N SER A 745 -1.11 -33.61 0.99
CA SER A 745 -1.60 -32.59 1.89
C SER A 745 -2.53 -31.64 1.13
N VAL A 746 -3.59 -31.22 1.79
CA VAL A 746 -4.60 -30.31 1.25
C VAL A 746 -4.75 -29.15 2.22
N ASP A 747 -4.48 -27.95 1.76
CA ASP A 747 -4.64 -26.71 2.52
C ASP A 747 -5.74 -25.86 1.88
N LEU A 748 -6.81 -25.61 2.63
CA LEU A 748 -7.96 -24.82 2.22
C LEU A 748 -8.03 -23.55 3.06
N THR A 749 -8.02 -22.41 2.42
CA THR A 749 -8.23 -21.11 3.07
C THR A 749 -9.53 -20.47 2.63
N VAL A 750 -10.28 -19.98 3.61
CA VAL A 750 -11.53 -19.23 3.40
C VAL A 750 -11.36 -17.83 3.94
N ARG A 751 -11.80 -16.83 3.19
CA ARG A 751 -11.86 -15.43 3.63
C ARG A 751 -13.17 -14.82 3.18
N ALA A 752 -13.85 -14.14 4.09
CA ALA A 752 -15.03 -13.36 3.76
C ALA A 752 -15.05 -12.07 4.61
N ASN A 753 -15.16 -10.94 3.96
CA ASN A 753 -15.15 -9.64 4.62
C ASN A 753 -16.35 -8.82 4.19
N SER A 754 -16.95 -8.08 5.13
CA SER A 754 -17.92 -7.05 4.76
C SER A 754 -17.25 -6.00 3.88
N GLY A 755 -17.99 -5.47 2.89
CA GLY A 755 -17.48 -4.47 1.97
C GLY A 755 -16.97 -3.21 2.68
N LEU A 756 -16.07 -2.51 2.03
CA LEU A 756 -15.58 -1.19 2.47
C LEU A 756 -16.72 -0.18 2.46
N PRO A 757 -16.72 0.77 3.40
CA PRO A 757 -17.68 1.87 3.39
C PRO A 757 -17.41 2.81 2.22
N TYR A 758 -18.48 3.38 1.68
CA TYR A 758 -18.42 4.47 0.72
C TYR A 758 -19.62 5.42 0.91
N THR A 759 -19.58 6.54 0.24
CA THR A 759 -20.66 7.53 0.24
C THR A 759 -21.21 7.64 -1.17
N ARG A 760 -22.51 7.64 -1.31
CA ARG A 760 -23.17 7.94 -2.60
C ARG A 760 -23.11 9.43 -2.86
N LEU A 761 -22.94 9.77 -4.13
CA LEU A 761 -22.68 11.12 -4.58
C LEU A 761 -23.78 11.56 -5.55
N PHE A 762 -24.08 12.85 -5.54
CA PHE A 762 -24.97 13.47 -6.53
C PHE A 762 -24.11 14.16 -7.61
N ASN A 763 -24.41 13.91 -8.86
CA ASN A 763 -23.76 14.55 -9.99
C ASN A 763 -22.22 14.53 -9.91
N ALA A 764 -21.69 13.34 -9.64
CA ALA A 764 -20.25 13.16 -9.39
C ALA A 764 -19.38 13.25 -10.66
N GLY A 765 -19.98 13.54 -11.80
CA GLY A 765 -19.31 13.56 -13.09
C GLY A 765 -19.05 12.17 -13.67
N LEU A 766 -18.77 12.11 -14.97
CA LEU A 766 -18.42 10.86 -15.65
C LEU A 766 -17.23 10.18 -14.97
N GLY A 767 -17.46 8.98 -14.42
CA GLY A 767 -16.39 8.13 -13.94
C GLY A 767 -15.94 8.33 -12.49
N THR A 768 -16.71 9.04 -11.65
CA THR A 768 -16.41 9.05 -10.22
C THR A 768 -16.66 7.67 -9.61
N ILE A 769 -15.59 7.02 -9.18
CA ILE A 769 -15.58 5.67 -8.67
C ILE A 769 -15.34 5.68 -7.16
N VAL A 770 -16.14 4.95 -6.43
CA VAL A 770 -16.04 4.80 -4.98
C VAL A 770 -15.61 3.36 -4.62
N PRO A 771 -14.87 3.16 -3.52
CA PRO A 771 -14.36 4.17 -2.61
C PRO A 771 -13.24 5.01 -3.25
N GLY A 772 -13.30 6.30 -3.11
CA GLY A 772 -12.34 7.23 -3.71
C GLY A 772 -12.46 8.63 -3.09
N PRO A 773 -11.61 9.58 -3.49
CA PRO A 773 -11.74 10.96 -3.07
C PRO A 773 -13.05 11.53 -3.62
N PHE A 774 -13.79 12.26 -2.81
CA PHE A 774 -15.02 12.93 -3.19
C PHE A 774 -15.13 14.30 -2.50
N ALA A 775 -15.83 15.22 -3.15
CA ALA A 775 -16.18 16.48 -2.52
C ALA A 775 -17.36 16.25 -1.55
N ILE A 776 -17.20 16.64 -0.30
CA ILE A 776 -18.22 16.44 0.75
C ILE A 776 -19.57 17.08 0.34
N GLY A 777 -19.55 18.19 -0.41
CA GLY A 777 -20.74 18.87 -0.91
C GLY A 777 -21.57 18.10 -1.94
N SER A 778 -21.02 17.03 -2.51
CA SER A 778 -21.70 16.16 -3.48
C SER A 778 -22.39 14.96 -2.82
N ALA A 779 -22.25 14.77 -1.51
CA ALA A 779 -22.80 13.60 -0.82
C ALA A 779 -24.33 13.69 -0.70
N ILE A 780 -25.04 12.62 -1.11
CA ILE A 780 -26.50 12.49 -0.97
C ILE A 780 -26.93 11.69 0.25
N GLU A 781 -25.97 11.22 0.99
CA GLU A 781 -26.15 10.40 2.20
C GLU A 781 -25.07 10.73 3.24
N PRO A 782 -25.22 10.33 4.49
CA PRO A 782 -24.15 10.48 5.48
C PRO A 782 -22.86 9.82 5.03
N ILE A 783 -21.73 10.45 5.35
CA ILE A 783 -20.41 9.97 4.93
C ILE A 783 -20.19 8.52 5.37
N ASN A 784 -19.76 7.65 4.43
CA ASN A 784 -19.47 6.24 4.66
C ASN A 784 -20.67 5.41 5.15
N SER A 785 -21.92 5.81 4.83
CA SER A 785 -23.12 5.07 5.24
C SER A 785 -23.41 3.86 4.36
N SER A 786 -23.04 3.89 3.10
CA SER A 786 -23.15 2.76 2.17
C SER A 786 -21.94 1.84 2.24
N ARG A 787 -22.10 0.58 1.79
CA ARG A 787 -21.03 -0.42 1.78
C ARG A 787 -20.98 -1.19 0.47
N LEU A 788 -19.78 -1.47 0.01
CA LEU A 788 -19.54 -2.43 -1.06
C LEU A 788 -20.12 -3.81 -0.70
N PRO A 789 -20.42 -4.66 -1.67
CA PRO A 789 -20.77 -6.05 -1.42
C PRO A 789 -19.70 -6.81 -0.63
N TRP A 790 -20.09 -7.88 0.05
CA TRP A 790 -19.16 -8.78 0.71
C TRP A 790 -18.17 -9.36 -0.27
N THR A 791 -16.89 -9.35 0.12
CA THR A 791 -15.85 -10.09 -0.59
C THR A 791 -15.77 -11.50 -0.05
N LYS A 792 -15.64 -12.49 -0.94
CA LYS A 792 -15.57 -13.92 -0.61
C LYS A 792 -14.44 -14.55 -1.41
N ARG A 793 -13.60 -15.32 -0.77
CA ARG A 793 -12.50 -16.02 -1.42
C ARG A 793 -12.27 -17.38 -0.76
N LEU A 794 -12.11 -18.38 -1.61
CA LEU A 794 -11.75 -19.74 -1.23
C LEU A 794 -10.54 -20.14 -2.06
N ASP A 795 -9.41 -20.42 -1.41
CA ASP A 795 -8.19 -20.83 -2.07
C ASP A 795 -7.80 -22.23 -1.61
N LEU A 796 -7.37 -23.07 -2.54
CA LEU A 796 -7.01 -24.47 -2.32
C LEU A 796 -5.60 -24.71 -2.80
N ARG A 797 -4.80 -25.38 -1.97
CA ARG A 797 -3.51 -25.98 -2.37
C ARG A 797 -3.54 -27.47 -2.12
N ILE A 798 -3.15 -28.24 -3.12
CA ILE A 798 -2.94 -29.70 -3.02
C ILE A 798 -1.46 -29.94 -3.22
N THR A 799 -0.82 -30.59 -2.29
CA THR A 799 0.63 -30.84 -2.29
C THR A 799 0.90 -32.35 -2.21
N LYS A 800 1.81 -32.84 -3.03
CA LYS A 800 2.27 -34.25 -3.03
C LYS A 800 3.78 -34.29 -2.89
N GLY A 801 4.27 -34.95 -1.83
CA GLY A 801 5.67 -35.29 -1.68
C GLY A 801 5.99 -36.62 -2.42
N VAL A 802 7.09 -36.62 -3.15
CA VAL A 802 7.59 -37.81 -3.88
C VAL A 802 9.08 -37.95 -3.63
N GLN A 803 9.51 -39.17 -3.27
CA GLN A 803 10.93 -39.51 -3.16
C GLN A 803 11.41 -40.09 -4.49
N ALA A 804 12.35 -39.41 -5.14
CA ALA A 804 12.92 -39.89 -6.41
C ALA A 804 14.40 -39.50 -6.51
N GLY A 805 15.25 -40.43 -6.91
CA GLY A 805 16.69 -40.21 -7.05
C GLY A 805 17.40 -39.84 -5.74
N GLY A 806 16.93 -40.36 -4.60
CA GLY A 806 17.49 -40.03 -3.28
C GLY A 806 17.16 -38.59 -2.78
N ARG A 807 16.30 -37.87 -3.47
CA ARG A 807 15.89 -36.49 -3.15
C ARG A 807 14.39 -36.41 -2.95
N THR A 808 13.97 -35.39 -2.19
CA THR A 808 12.57 -35.11 -1.97
C THR A 808 12.07 -34.09 -3.01
N TRP A 809 11.11 -34.52 -3.81
CA TRP A 809 10.37 -33.66 -4.72
C TRP A 809 9.01 -33.33 -4.13
N THR A 810 8.60 -32.11 -4.19
CA THR A 810 7.25 -31.67 -3.80
C THR A 810 6.58 -31.03 -5.00
N VAL A 811 5.48 -31.63 -5.46
CA VAL A 811 4.65 -31.05 -6.52
C VAL A 811 3.37 -30.56 -5.90
N TYR A 812 2.92 -29.38 -6.31
CA TYR A 812 1.66 -28.84 -5.81
C TYR A 812 0.88 -28.10 -6.89
N ALA A 813 -0.44 -28.05 -6.70
CA ALA A 813 -1.35 -27.27 -7.49
C ALA A 813 -2.11 -26.29 -6.58
N ASP A 814 -2.20 -25.03 -7.03
CA ASP A 814 -2.96 -23.97 -6.38
C ASP A 814 -4.18 -23.61 -7.22
N VAL A 815 -5.32 -23.55 -6.58
CA VAL A 815 -6.53 -22.95 -7.14
C VAL A 815 -6.87 -21.72 -6.31
N ARG A 816 -6.66 -20.54 -6.89
CA ARG A 816 -7.03 -19.28 -6.25
C ARG A 816 -8.46 -18.93 -6.63
N ASN A 817 -9.22 -18.42 -5.67
CA ASN A 817 -10.64 -18.11 -5.86
C ASN A 817 -11.40 -19.29 -6.48
N LEU A 818 -11.36 -20.44 -5.81
CA LEU A 818 -11.93 -21.72 -6.26
C LEU A 818 -13.40 -21.60 -6.71
N ILE A 819 -14.19 -20.79 -5.99
CA ILE A 819 -15.60 -20.55 -6.29
C ILE A 819 -15.82 -19.49 -7.37
N ASN A 820 -14.77 -18.92 -7.92
CA ASN A 820 -14.79 -17.87 -8.94
C ASN A 820 -15.69 -16.67 -8.57
N SER A 821 -15.64 -16.26 -7.29
CA SER A 821 -16.42 -15.11 -6.81
C SER A 821 -16.00 -13.83 -7.53
N GLN A 822 -16.98 -13.10 -8.02
CA GLN A 822 -16.82 -11.75 -8.54
C GLN A 822 -16.87 -10.76 -7.35
N ASN A 823 -15.73 -10.49 -6.76
CA ASN A 823 -15.62 -9.57 -5.64
C ASN A 823 -15.54 -8.13 -6.16
N VAL A 824 -16.57 -7.36 -5.86
CA VAL A 824 -16.64 -5.95 -6.24
C VAL A 824 -15.63 -5.14 -5.41
N ARG A 825 -14.76 -4.39 -6.08
CA ARG A 825 -13.76 -3.51 -5.47
C ARG A 825 -14.09 -2.02 -5.56
N ALA A 826 -14.91 -1.67 -6.55
CA ALA A 826 -15.31 -0.30 -6.81
C ALA A 826 -16.70 -0.27 -7.45
N LEU A 827 -17.38 0.86 -7.32
CA LEU A 827 -18.69 1.14 -7.87
C LEU A 827 -18.72 2.56 -8.42
N PHE A 828 -19.69 2.87 -9.28
CA PHE A 828 -20.00 4.25 -9.58
C PHE A 828 -20.68 4.93 -8.38
N GLY A 829 -20.17 6.09 -7.97
CA GLY A 829 -20.64 6.80 -6.78
C GLY A 829 -22.10 7.22 -6.84
N GLU A 830 -22.62 7.49 -8.01
CA GLU A 830 -23.99 7.94 -8.23
C GLU A 830 -25.01 6.80 -8.08
N THR A 831 -24.78 5.72 -8.80
CA THR A 831 -25.72 4.58 -8.83
C THR A 831 -25.49 3.62 -7.68
N GLY A 832 -24.26 3.55 -7.15
CA GLY A 832 -23.88 2.50 -6.21
C GLY A 832 -23.82 1.12 -6.86
N ASP A 833 -23.55 1.07 -8.18
CA ASP A 833 -23.48 -0.15 -8.98
C ASP A 833 -22.23 -0.11 -9.87
N VAL A 834 -21.89 -1.24 -10.48
CA VAL A 834 -20.84 -1.38 -11.48
C VAL A 834 -21.25 -0.86 -12.86
N VAL A 835 -22.52 -0.53 -13.03
CA VAL A 835 -23.12 0.03 -14.25
C VAL A 835 -23.68 1.42 -13.95
N ASN A 836 -23.35 2.41 -14.75
CA ASN A 836 -23.83 3.78 -14.61
C ASN A 836 -24.89 4.13 -15.67
N LEU A 837 -26.04 3.46 -15.62
CA LEU A 837 -27.15 3.69 -16.54
C LEU A 837 -27.66 5.14 -16.49
N GLN A 838 -27.67 5.75 -15.31
CA GLN A 838 -28.14 7.14 -15.16
C GLN A 838 -27.23 8.10 -15.95
N HIS A 839 -25.92 7.89 -15.89
CA HIS A 839 -24.97 8.70 -16.62
C HIS A 839 -25.03 8.49 -18.12
N ARG A 840 -25.22 7.23 -18.56
CA ARG A 840 -25.45 6.94 -19.98
C ARG A 840 -26.61 7.74 -20.56
N THR A 841 -27.67 7.91 -19.78
CA THR A 841 -28.87 8.64 -20.21
C THR A 841 -28.66 10.16 -20.13
N GLN A 842 -28.00 10.65 -19.08
CA GLN A 842 -27.80 12.08 -18.86
C GLN A 842 -26.74 12.69 -19.79
N ALA A 843 -25.70 11.94 -20.15
CA ALA A 843 -24.62 12.41 -21.00
C ALA A 843 -25.06 12.71 -22.45
N LEU A 844 -26.12 12.07 -22.91
CA LEU A 844 -26.62 12.23 -24.28
C LEU A 844 -27.18 13.62 -24.58
N GLY A 845 -27.95 14.17 -23.66
CA GLY A 845 -28.71 15.41 -23.93
C GLY A 845 -27.84 16.69 -23.91
N PRO A 846 -27.21 17.04 -22.77
CA PRO A 846 -26.46 18.29 -22.64
C PRO A 846 -25.21 18.35 -23.51
N GLU A 847 -24.47 17.24 -23.62
CA GLU A 847 -23.24 17.21 -24.43
C GLU A 847 -23.55 17.34 -25.93
N PHE A 848 -24.56 16.64 -26.41
CA PHE A 848 -24.98 16.78 -27.80
C PHE A 848 -25.49 18.19 -28.10
N ALA A 849 -26.25 18.80 -27.18
CA ALA A 849 -26.71 20.18 -27.34
C ALA A 849 -25.54 21.18 -27.37
N ASN A 850 -24.51 20.98 -26.54
CA ASN A 850 -23.31 21.79 -26.55
C ASN A 850 -22.53 21.64 -27.85
N LEU A 851 -22.32 20.41 -28.32
CA LEU A 851 -21.66 20.14 -29.61
C LEU A 851 -22.40 20.76 -30.77
N ARG A 852 -23.72 20.65 -30.78
CA ARG A 852 -24.57 21.29 -31.79
C ARG A 852 -24.48 22.81 -31.74
N ALA A 853 -24.47 23.41 -30.57
CA ALA A 853 -24.30 24.85 -30.40
C ALA A 853 -22.92 25.32 -30.88
N GLU A 854 -21.85 24.59 -30.56
CA GLU A 854 -20.50 24.86 -31.09
C GLU A 854 -20.47 24.72 -32.63
N ALA A 855 -21.05 23.68 -33.15
CA ALA A 855 -21.13 23.45 -34.57
C ALA A 855 -21.85 24.60 -35.29
N SER A 856 -22.99 25.04 -34.75
CA SER A 856 -23.77 26.17 -35.30
C SER A 856 -23.03 27.50 -35.21
N SER A 857 -22.34 27.75 -34.11
CA SER A 857 -21.56 28.99 -33.92
C SER A 857 -20.34 29.07 -34.84
N ASN A 858 -19.84 27.96 -35.31
CA ASN A 858 -18.66 27.83 -36.17
C ASN A 858 -19.02 27.63 -37.66
N GLY A 859 -20.30 27.81 -38.01
CA GLY A 859 -20.77 27.77 -39.38
C GLY A 859 -21.12 26.36 -39.92
N ALA A 860 -21.26 25.34 -39.04
CA ALA A 860 -21.82 24.09 -39.45
C ALA A 860 -23.32 24.22 -39.72
N LEU A 861 -23.76 23.54 -40.73
CA LEU A 861 -25.17 23.45 -41.02
C LEU A 861 -25.80 22.42 -40.09
N GLU A 862 -26.61 22.91 -39.19
CA GLU A 862 -27.53 22.07 -38.43
C GLU A 862 -28.63 21.59 -39.42
N VAL A 863 -28.80 20.30 -39.57
CA VAL A 863 -29.77 19.74 -40.52
C VAL A 863 -31.16 19.65 -39.89
N ASP A 864 -31.22 19.23 -38.63
CA ASP A 864 -32.40 19.26 -37.77
C ASP A 864 -31.97 19.31 -36.31
N GLY A 865 -32.93 19.30 -35.38
CA GLY A 865 -32.66 19.39 -33.96
C GLY A 865 -31.85 18.21 -33.38
N SER A 866 -31.61 17.13 -34.14
CA SER A 866 -30.98 15.89 -33.71
C SER A 866 -29.75 15.50 -34.53
N THR A 867 -29.32 16.35 -35.44
CA THR A 867 -28.20 16.07 -36.35
C THR A 867 -27.21 17.21 -36.44
N VAL A 868 -25.93 16.90 -36.50
CA VAL A 868 -24.85 17.85 -36.76
C VAL A 868 -24.17 17.53 -38.08
N ASN A 869 -24.12 18.49 -38.97
CA ASN A 869 -23.47 18.33 -40.27
C ASN A 869 -21.94 18.50 -40.09
N LEU A 870 -21.19 17.45 -40.35
CA LEU A 870 -19.73 17.40 -40.21
C LEU A 870 -19.03 17.50 -41.57
N THR A 871 -19.74 17.62 -42.67
CA THR A 871 -19.15 17.62 -44.04
C THR A 871 -18.22 18.80 -44.30
N GLY A 872 -18.40 19.90 -43.57
CA GLY A 872 -17.54 21.08 -43.61
C GLY A 872 -16.38 21.10 -42.60
N CYS A 873 -16.21 20.06 -41.80
CA CYS A 873 -15.25 20.05 -40.69
C CYS A 873 -13.80 20.31 -41.11
N GLY A 874 -13.36 19.90 -42.25
CA GLY A 874 -12.02 20.19 -42.75
C GLY A 874 -11.77 21.65 -43.17
N ALA A 875 -12.84 22.38 -43.38
CA ALA A 875 -12.81 23.80 -43.74
C ALA A 875 -13.03 24.74 -42.54
N TRP A 876 -13.39 24.19 -41.41
CA TRP A 876 -13.64 24.99 -40.21
C TRP A 876 -12.40 25.20 -39.42
N VAL A 877 -12.26 26.43 -39.11
CA VAL A 877 -11.07 26.92 -38.50
C VAL A 877 -11.17 27.00 -36.98
N ASN A 878 -12.30 26.62 -36.40
CA ASN A 878 -12.53 26.91 -34.97
C ASN A 878 -12.79 25.71 -34.06
N SER A 879 -12.92 24.50 -34.55
CA SER A 879 -13.31 23.41 -33.67
C SER A 879 -12.52 22.13 -33.91
N VAL A 880 -11.66 21.86 -32.96
CA VAL A 880 -11.00 20.55 -32.85
C VAL A 880 -12.00 19.43 -32.64
N ASN A 881 -13.10 19.72 -31.94
CA ASN A 881 -14.21 18.79 -31.72
C ASN A 881 -14.81 18.30 -33.03
N CYS A 882 -14.89 19.16 -34.05
CA CYS A 882 -15.36 18.83 -35.37
C CYS A 882 -14.63 17.63 -36.00
N ILE A 883 -13.29 17.65 -35.98
CA ILE A 883 -12.46 16.55 -36.53
C ILE A 883 -12.59 15.28 -35.69
N VAL A 884 -12.62 15.42 -34.39
CA VAL A 884 -12.81 14.26 -33.51
C VAL A 884 -14.17 13.63 -33.78
N LEU A 885 -15.22 14.40 -33.88
CA LEU A 885 -16.58 13.91 -34.20
C LEU A 885 -16.66 13.26 -35.58
N THR A 886 -16.02 13.81 -36.61
CA THR A 886 -15.92 13.17 -37.93
C THR A 886 -15.26 11.80 -37.83
N ARG A 887 -14.27 11.64 -37.02
CA ARG A 887 -13.60 10.34 -36.76
C ARG A 887 -14.51 9.39 -35.97
N VAL A 888 -15.26 9.92 -34.99
CA VAL A 888 -16.22 9.15 -34.19
C VAL A 888 -17.36 8.66 -35.06
N GLU A 889 -17.94 9.55 -35.88
CA GLU A 889 -19.02 9.22 -36.83
C GLU A 889 -18.56 8.11 -37.79
N ARG A 890 -17.36 8.21 -38.37
CA ARG A 890 -16.81 7.14 -39.26
C ARG A 890 -16.56 5.82 -38.52
N ARG A 891 -16.33 5.86 -37.20
CA ARG A 891 -16.03 4.65 -36.41
C ARG A 891 -17.28 3.98 -35.86
N PHE A 892 -18.27 4.72 -35.45
CA PHE A 892 -19.46 4.25 -34.75
C PHE A 892 -20.77 4.51 -35.51
N GLY A 893 -20.72 5.24 -36.62
CA GLY A 893 -21.79 5.57 -37.49
C GLY A 893 -21.61 4.96 -38.90
N ASP A 894 -22.26 5.57 -39.88
CA ASP A 894 -22.27 5.11 -41.27
C ASP A 894 -21.26 5.84 -42.19
N GLY A 895 -20.53 6.82 -41.71
CA GLY A 895 -19.51 7.60 -42.42
C GLY A 895 -20.09 8.62 -43.40
N ASN A 896 -21.36 9.00 -43.26
CA ASN A 896 -22.04 9.92 -44.21
C ASN A 896 -21.74 11.40 -43.94
N GLY A 897 -21.03 11.74 -42.84
CA GLY A 897 -20.72 13.10 -42.41
C GLY A 897 -21.84 13.79 -41.68
N MET A 898 -22.89 13.06 -41.29
CA MET A 898 -24.02 13.54 -40.48
C MET A 898 -23.98 12.88 -39.11
N TYR A 899 -23.59 13.59 -38.05
CA TYR A 899 -23.54 13.01 -36.72
C TYR A 899 -24.89 13.14 -36.00
N THR A 900 -25.53 12.02 -35.76
CA THR A 900 -26.86 11.90 -35.19
C THR A 900 -26.82 11.52 -33.70
N LEU A 901 -27.95 11.71 -33.01
CA LEU A 901 -28.12 11.22 -31.63
C LEU A 901 -27.96 9.70 -31.55
N THR A 902 -28.37 8.96 -32.60
CA THR A 902 -28.23 7.49 -32.63
C THR A 902 -26.75 7.09 -32.66
N GLU A 903 -25.95 7.77 -33.44
CA GLU A 903 -24.49 7.53 -33.51
C GLU A 903 -23.76 7.92 -32.23
N GLN A 904 -24.19 9.05 -31.65
CA GLN A 904 -23.69 9.42 -30.32
C GLN A 904 -24.03 8.33 -29.28
N GLN A 905 -25.24 7.80 -29.30
CA GLN A 905 -25.65 6.69 -28.42
C GLN A 905 -24.80 5.44 -28.63
N GLN A 906 -24.51 5.09 -29.89
CA GLN A 906 -23.65 3.94 -30.21
C GLN A 906 -22.22 4.15 -29.67
N ALA A 907 -21.64 5.31 -29.91
CA ALA A 907 -20.31 5.66 -29.43
C ALA A 907 -20.25 5.69 -27.88
N LEU A 908 -21.27 6.25 -27.23
CA LEU A 908 -21.40 6.30 -25.79
C LEU A 908 -21.56 4.91 -25.19
N ASN A 909 -22.35 4.04 -25.79
CA ASN A 909 -22.47 2.65 -25.36
C ASN A 909 -21.13 1.92 -25.48
N ALA A 910 -20.43 2.07 -26.60
CA ALA A 910 -19.11 1.47 -26.80
C ALA A 910 -18.09 2.00 -25.75
N TYR A 911 -18.19 3.29 -25.40
CA TYR A 911 -17.38 3.86 -24.33
C TYR A 911 -17.66 3.17 -22.99
N TYR A 912 -18.91 3.10 -22.56
CA TYR A 912 -19.26 2.48 -21.28
C TYR A 912 -18.92 0.98 -21.27
N ASP A 913 -19.15 0.28 -22.36
CA ASP A 913 -18.79 -1.13 -22.47
C ASP A 913 -17.26 -1.35 -22.33
N SER A 914 -16.46 -0.35 -22.69
CA SER A 914 -15.00 -0.40 -22.53
C SER A 914 -14.54 -0.24 -21.09
N ILE A 915 -15.32 0.45 -20.25
CA ILE A 915 -14.97 0.74 -18.86
C ILE A 915 -15.76 -0.09 -17.84
N GLU A 916 -16.99 -0.48 -18.20
CA GLU A 916 -17.83 -1.34 -17.37
C GLU A 916 -17.46 -2.80 -17.58
N GLY A 917 -17.32 -3.53 -16.50
CA GLY A 917 -17.07 -4.95 -16.58
C GLY A 917 -16.08 -5.50 -15.55
N SER A 918 -15.82 -6.79 -15.66
CA SER A 918 -15.12 -7.57 -14.64
C SER A 918 -13.66 -7.20 -14.44
N TRP A 919 -13.02 -6.59 -15.43
CA TRP A 919 -11.61 -6.26 -15.33
C TRP A 919 -11.32 -5.04 -14.43
N PHE A 920 -12.29 -4.12 -14.29
CA PHE A 920 -12.08 -2.87 -13.56
C PHE A 920 -12.76 -2.85 -12.18
N PHE A 921 -14.02 -3.24 -12.14
CA PHE A 921 -14.84 -3.17 -10.92
C PHE A 921 -14.71 -4.39 -10.02
N TYR A 922 -14.14 -5.48 -10.53
CA TYR A 922 -14.01 -6.73 -9.81
C TYR A 922 -12.54 -7.09 -9.55
N ASN A 923 -12.30 -7.85 -8.50
CA ASN A 923 -11.01 -8.49 -8.28
C ASN A 923 -10.79 -9.63 -9.28
N SER A 924 -9.55 -10.11 -9.38
CA SER A 924 -9.18 -11.24 -10.24
C SER A 924 -10.09 -12.44 -10.00
N GLY A 925 -10.58 -13.06 -11.09
CA GLY A 925 -11.30 -14.31 -11.03
C GLY A 925 -10.42 -15.50 -10.63
N ARG A 926 -10.93 -16.73 -10.88
CA ARG A 926 -10.18 -17.96 -10.61
C ARG A 926 -8.89 -18.01 -11.39
N THR A 927 -7.77 -18.36 -10.70
CA THR A 927 -6.49 -18.65 -11.33
C THR A 927 -5.98 -20.01 -10.86
N LEU A 928 -5.26 -20.70 -11.75
CA LEU A 928 -4.65 -22.01 -11.48
C LEU A 928 -3.14 -21.89 -11.58
N ARG A 929 -2.42 -22.52 -10.68
CA ARG A 929 -0.96 -22.58 -10.69
C ARG A 929 -0.46 -23.97 -10.41
N ILE A 930 0.69 -24.28 -10.94
CA ILE A 930 1.45 -25.48 -10.60
C ILE A 930 2.82 -25.06 -10.07
N GLY A 931 3.33 -25.82 -9.14
CA GLY A 931 4.68 -25.64 -8.62
C GLY A 931 5.38 -26.93 -8.33
N VAL A 932 6.70 -26.87 -8.43
CA VAL A 932 7.61 -27.96 -8.13
C VAL A 932 8.72 -27.45 -7.22
N GLU A 933 9.03 -28.20 -6.18
CA GLU A 933 10.11 -27.93 -5.24
C GLU A 933 11.02 -29.13 -5.15
N LEU A 934 12.32 -28.89 -5.24
CA LEU A 934 13.39 -29.90 -5.06
C LEU A 934 14.12 -29.57 -3.76
N GLY A 935 14.11 -30.49 -2.78
CA GLY A 935 14.99 -30.48 -1.62
C GLY A 935 16.34 -31.07 -1.98
N LEU A 936 17.41 -30.35 -1.60
CA LEU A 936 18.81 -30.71 -1.89
C LEU A 936 19.45 -31.43 -0.71
#